data_503aeaa3e01d8c708e0f2f619cf9faeb
#
_entry.id   503aeaa3e01d8c708e0f2f619cf9faeb
#
_cell.length_a   1.000
_cell.length_b   1.000
_cell.length_c   1.000
_cell.angle_alpha   90.00
_cell.angle_beta   90.00
_cell.angle_gamma   90.00
#
_symmetry.space_group_name_H-M   'P 1'
#
loop_
_entity.id
_entity.type
_entity.pdbx_description
1 polymer ?
#
loop_
_entity_poly.entity_id
_entity_poly.type
_entity_poly.pdbx_seq_one_letter_code
_entity_poly.pdbx_strand_id
1 'polypeptide(L)'
;MPYPFHEIEKKWQKYWKDHNTFHVTEDENYPPEKRAYILDMFPYPSGAGLHVGHPEGYTATDIYCRYLRMNGYTVLHPMGFDSFGLPAENYAIKTGTHPRITTKKNIDTFRRQIQSFGFSYDWDRELATSDVEYYRWTQWIFLQLYKRGLAYETEAPINWCPSCLTGLANEEVKEGCCDRCGAQVVRKNVRQWMLKITAYAERLLDDLETLDWPQSVKTMQQNWIGKSTGAEIDFQLAAPHTEEKITVYTTRPDTIFGATYLVLAPEHPLVMRIVSGEQKEAVLQYIDETAKKTDLERTELTKTKSGVFTGAYAVNPLTKENIPVWISDYILVSYGTGAIMAVPAHDERDWEFAKLFSLPIIQTVASEAEWNTKGAAGDYRATPQECTSADGYAVNSGSFTGLPTREAIKKVTEYAAANGFGKKAVNYKLRDWVFSRQRYWGEPIPLVHCPTCGIVPLDEKDLPLALPETDSYTPSDTGESPLAKIPEWVNTTCPHCGGPAHRETNTMPQWAGSCWYYLRYLDPHNTRAFCAPEKEAYWMPVNLYIGGAEHAVLHLLYARFWHKVLYDIGLVHTNEPFTRLVNQGMITSFAYQRKNKSLVPTDEVIQTGEDTFEEKGTGEKLERVIAKMSKSLKNVINPDEMIEQYGADSCRMYEMFMGPLDMSKPWNTQGLIGIFRFLEKIWALSEKELVSCPVNDTSTPERAEITKLLNKTIKKVTEDTATLNFNTAISQMMIFVNRLSKCTTVPQFVWEAFVKLIAPYAPHIAEELWEKLGYTDSIAYRPWPMFVGKYCVDSECTIVVQVNGKMRDKFQAAIDLSKPELEAAALKTEGAQRFLEGKQPKKVIVVPNKLVNIVV
;
A
#
# COMPACT_ATOMS: atom_id res chain seq x y z
N MET A 1 -44.18 12.90 -3.30
CA MET A 1 -43.61 12.86 -4.68
C MET A 1 -42.44 11.89 -4.73
N PRO A 2 -42.17 11.21 -5.84
CA PRO A 2 -40.98 10.40 -5.97
C PRO A 2 -39.73 11.26 -5.79
N TYR A 3 -38.62 10.68 -5.34
CA TYR A 3 -37.32 11.34 -5.15
C TYR A 3 -36.71 11.64 -6.52
N PRO A 4 -36.62 12.92 -6.97
CA PRO A 4 -36.20 13.30 -8.29
C PRO A 4 -34.68 13.49 -8.36
N PHE A 5 -33.90 12.43 -8.02
CA PHE A 5 -32.45 12.51 -7.84
C PHE A 5 -31.70 13.00 -9.09
N HIS A 6 -32.13 12.64 -10.29
CA HIS A 6 -31.49 13.09 -11.54
C HIS A 6 -31.47 14.62 -11.70
N GLU A 7 -32.58 15.27 -11.33
CA GLU A 7 -32.69 16.74 -11.43
C GLU A 7 -31.85 17.38 -10.33
N ILE A 8 -31.96 16.89 -9.13
CA ILE A 8 -31.26 17.38 -7.94
C ILE A 8 -29.73 17.28 -8.14
N GLU A 9 -29.23 16.12 -8.56
CA GLU A 9 -27.79 15.90 -8.75
C GLU A 9 -27.20 16.80 -9.83
N LYS A 10 -27.86 16.92 -10.97
CA LYS A 10 -27.43 17.84 -12.05
C LYS A 10 -27.45 19.32 -11.62
N LYS A 11 -28.47 19.73 -10.86
CA LYS A 11 -28.59 21.08 -10.34
C LYS A 11 -27.40 21.43 -9.44
N TRP A 12 -27.09 20.57 -8.46
CA TRP A 12 -26.08 20.88 -7.47
C TRP A 12 -24.66 20.69 -7.98
N GLN A 13 -24.37 19.71 -8.84
CA GLN A 13 -23.10 19.60 -9.53
C GLN A 13 -22.80 20.84 -10.37
N LYS A 14 -23.82 21.37 -11.08
CA LYS A 14 -23.70 22.64 -11.81
C LYS A 14 -23.48 23.82 -10.87
N TYR A 15 -24.20 23.90 -9.76
CA TYR A 15 -24.04 24.97 -8.78
C TYR A 15 -22.61 25.01 -8.24
N TRP A 16 -22.08 23.88 -7.76
CA TRP A 16 -20.72 23.80 -7.19
C TRP A 16 -19.66 24.18 -8.22
N LYS A 17 -19.82 23.79 -9.46
CA LYS A 17 -18.92 24.14 -10.54
C LYS A 17 -18.97 25.64 -10.87
N ASP A 18 -20.16 26.20 -11.03
CA ASP A 18 -20.34 27.60 -11.41
C ASP A 18 -19.86 28.60 -10.33
N HIS A 19 -19.87 28.17 -9.05
CA HIS A 19 -19.46 28.99 -7.92
C HIS A 19 -18.07 28.63 -7.39
N ASN A 20 -17.33 27.69 -8.01
CA ASN A 20 -16.06 27.17 -7.52
C ASN A 20 -16.10 26.83 -6.02
N THR A 21 -17.20 26.18 -5.58
CA THR A 21 -17.57 26.02 -4.17
C THR A 21 -16.46 25.42 -3.32
N PHE A 22 -15.61 24.56 -3.90
CA PHE A 22 -14.57 23.83 -3.17
C PHE A 22 -13.16 24.32 -3.46
N HIS A 23 -13.04 25.41 -4.23
CA HIS A 23 -11.76 26.07 -4.44
C HIS A 23 -11.20 26.65 -3.14
N VAL A 24 -9.90 26.48 -2.93
CA VAL A 24 -9.22 26.93 -1.72
C VAL A 24 -7.96 27.71 -2.07
N THR A 25 -7.76 28.80 -1.34
CA THR A 25 -6.57 29.65 -1.43
C THR A 25 -5.84 29.68 -0.09
N GLU A 26 -4.57 30.02 -0.13
CA GLU A 26 -3.72 30.15 1.05
C GLU A 26 -4.03 31.52 1.74
N ASP A 27 -4.63 31.46 2.92
CA ASP A 27 -4.81 32.62 3.82
C ASP A 27 -3.87 32.47 5.00
N GLU A 28 -2.83 33.32 5.06
CA GLU A 28 -1.82 33.28 6.13
C GLU A 28 -2.42 33.53 7.53
N ASN A 29 -3.55 34.24 7.61
CA ASN A 29 -4.25 34.47 8.87
C ASN A 29 -5.07 33.26 9.33
N TYR A 30 -5.26 32.26 8.50
CA TYR A 30 -6.01 31.07 8.87
C TYR A 30 -5.20 30.19 9.82
N PRO A 31 -5.77 29.76 10.98
CA PRO A 31 -5.02 29.01 11.99
C PRO A 31 -4.39 27.73 11.39
N PRO A 32 -3.08 27.49 11.61
CA PRO A 32 -2.42 26.27 11.07
C PRO A 32 -3.09 24.98 11.48
N GLU A 33 -3.61 24.87 12.70
CA GLU A 33 -4.32 23.68 13.22
C GLU A 33 -5.68 23.46 12.58
N LYS A 34 -6.15 24.40 11.76
CA LYS A 34 -7.40 24.32 10.98
C LYS A 34 -7.15 24.19 9.48
N ARG A 35 -5.90 23.98 9.06
CA ARG A 35 -5.54 23.67 7.69
C ARG A 35 -5.47 22.16 7.53
N ALA A 36 -6.04 21.63 6.46
CA ALA A 36 -6.03 20.20 6.20
C ALA A 36 -5.76 19.93 4.73
N TYR A 37 -4.75 19.12 4.45
CA TYR A 37 -4.48 18.57 3.13
C TYR A 37 -4.87 17.09 3.14
N ILE A 38 -5.96 16.77 2.46
CA ILE A 38 -6.50 15.41 2.34
C ILE A 38 -6.29 14.95 0.91
N LEU A 39 -5.72 13.76 0.73
CA LEU A 39 -5.26 13.27 -0.56
C LEU A 39 -5.75 11.86 -0.83
N ASP A 40 -6.19 11.65 -2.07
CA ASP A 40 -6.42 10.33 -2.66
C ASP A 40 -5.23 9.91 -3.50
N MET A 41 -4.98 8.60 -3.58
CA MET A 41 -4.15 8.09 -4.66
C MET A 41 -4.89 8.31 -5.98
N PHE A 42 -4.33 9.17 -6.83
CA PHE A 42 -4.97 9.55 -8.08
C PHE A 42 -5.06 8.37 -9.06
N PRO A 43 -6.12 8.31 -9.89
CA PRO A 43 -6.36 7.17 -10.75
C PRO A 43 -5.40 7.12 -11.94
N TYR A 44 -5.16 5.90 -12.43
CA TYR A 44 -4.52 5.65 -13.69
C TYR A 44 -5.58 5.41 -14.79
N PRO A 45 -5.78 6.32 -15.75
CA PRO A 45 -6.85 6.25 -16.73
C PRO A 45 -6.56 5.22 -17.83
N SER A 46 -6.54 3.93 -17.48
CA SER A 46 -6.32 2.81 -18.38
C SER A 46 -7.64 2.22 -18.89
N GLY A 47 -8.01 2.52 -20.14
CA GLY A 47 -9.19 1.96 -20.82
C GLY A 47 -10.50 2.68 -20.56
N ALA A 48 -11.64 1.98 -20.61
CA ALA A 48 -12.96 2.56 -20.85
C ALA A 48 -13.63 3.31 -19.68
N GLY A 49 -12.99 3.45 -18.53
CA GLY A 49 -13.55 4.14 -17.37
C GLY A 49 -13.29 3.46 -16.04
N LEU A 50 -13.87 4.02 -14.98
CA LEU A 50 -13.84 3.52 -13.61
C LEU A 50 -14.69 2.24 -13.46
N HIS A 51 -14.41 1.46 -12.44
CA HIS A 51 -15.34 0.48 -11.86
C HIS A 51 -15.72 0.91 -10.45
N VAL A 52 -16.79 0.35 -9.90
CA VAL A 52 -17.33 0.71 -8.57
C VAL A 52 -16.35 0.54 -7.39
N GLY A 53 -15.18 -0.05 -7.59
CA GLY A 53 -14.15 -0.11 -6.55
C GLY A 53 -13.24 1.13 -6.47
N HIS A 54 -13.21 1.99 -7.51
CA HIS A 54 -12.41 3.22 -7.47
C HIS A 54 -13.02 4.29 -6.56
N PRO A 55 -14.35 4.57 -6.61
CA PRO A 55 -14.94 5.64 -5.83
C PRO A 55 -14.95 5.39 -4.32
N GLU A 56 -14.67 4.18 -3.83
CA GLU A 56 -14.68 3.88 -2.38
C GLU A 56 -13.74 4.80 -1.59
N GLY A 57 -12.47 4.89 -2.01
CA GLY A 57 -11.50 5.80 -1.39
C GLY A 57 -11.92 7.26 -1.53
N TYR A 58 -12.33 7.65 -2.74
CA TYR A 58 -12.74 9.01 -3.05
C TYR A 58 -13.99 9.47 -2.26
N THR A 59 -14.93 8.55 -2.04
CA THR A 59 -16.10 8.81 -1.21
C THR A 59 -15.69 9.00 0.26
N ALA A 60 -14.78 8.18 0.75
CA ALA A 60 -14.29 8.27 2.12
C ALA A 60 -13.59 9.60 2.40
N THR A 61 -12.68 10.02 1.51
CA THR A 61 -11.98 11.32 1.63
C THR A 61 -12.95 12.49 1.47
N ASP A 62 -13.91 12.42 0.54
CA ASP A 62 -14.88 13.48 0.34
C ASP A 62 -15.80 13.69 1.54
N ILE A 63 -16.30 12.60 2.16
CA ILE A 63 -17.07 12.68 3.40
C ILE A 63 -16.26 13.36 4.49
N TYR A 64 -15.01 12.97 4.64
CA TYR A 64 -14.13 13.54 5.65
C TYR A 64 -13.80 15.01 5.36
N CYS A 65 -13.55 15.39 4.11
CA CYS A 65 -13.32 16.77 3.70
C CYS A 65 -14.54 17.67 3.98
N ARG A 66 -15.75 17.22 3.64
CA ARG A 66 -16.99 17.94 3.93
C ARG A 66 -17.20 18.09 5.44
N TYR A 67 -16.98 17.04 6.20
CA TYR A 67 -17.03 17.08 7.66
C TYR A 67 -16.04 18.11 8.24
N LEU A 68 -14.79 18.15 7.75
CA LEU A 68 -13.79 19.12 8.19
C LEU A 68 -14.20 20.55 7.86
N ARG A 69 -14.70 20.83 6.64
CA ARG A 69 -15.17 22.18 6.27
C ARG A 69 -16.29 22.64 7.19
N MET A 70 -17.26 21.77 7.49
CA MET A 70 -18.35 22.07 8.45
C MET A 70 -17.85 22.27 9.89
N ASN A 71 -16.64 21.81 10.21
CA ASN A 71 -15.95 22.07 11.49
C ASN A 71 -14.96 23.25 11.43
N GLY A 72 -15.07 24.07 10.38
CA GLY A 72 -14.28 25.29 10.21
C GLY A 72 -12.82 25.05 9.85
N TYR A 73 -12.52 24.00 9.08
CA TYR A 73 -11.20 23.80 8.45
C TYR A 73 -11.20 24.40 7.04
N THR A 74 -10.04 24.95 6.64
CA THR A 74 -9.72 25.09 5.23
C THR A 74 -9.14 23.78 4.74
N VAL A 75 -9.67 23.24 3.63
CA VAL A 75 -9.35 21.87 3.20
C VAL A 75 -8.91 21.88 1.75
N LEU A 76 -7.65 21.49 1.53
CA LEU A 76 -7.13 21.19 0.21
C LEU A 76 -7.47 19.72 -0.13
N HIS A 77 -8.27 19.53 -1.20
CA HIS A 77 -8.68 18.22 -1.70
C HIS A 77 -8.59 18.21 -3.23
N PRO A 78 -7.41 17.94 -3.81
CA PRO A 78 -7.18 17.97 -5.25
C PRO A 78 -7.43 16.61 -5.91
N MET A 79 -7.56 16.61 -7.24
CA MET A 79 -7.65 15.40 -8.06
C MET A 79 -6.85 15.59 -9.35
N GLY A 80 -6.31 14.50 -9.90
CA GLY A 80 -5.57 14.46 -11.16
C GLY A 80 -5.43 13.04 -11.69
N PHE A 81 -4.49 12.84 -12.63
CA PHE A 81 -4.39 11.59 -13.38
C PHE A 81 -2.94 11.16 -13.53
N ASP A 82 -2.62 9.92 -13.10
CA ASP A 82 -1.38 9.27 -13.50
C ASP A 82 -1.56 8.72 -14.91
N SER A 83 -0.80 9.23 -15.89
CA SER A 83 -1.16 9.06 -17.29
C SER A 83 -0.04 8.62 -18.21
N PHE A 84 1.20 8.51 -17.73
CA PHE A 84 2.32 7.85 -18.42
C PHE A 84 2.38 6.35 -18.11
N GLY A 85 3.15 5.60 -18.88
CA GLY A 85 3.54 4.23 -18.58
C GLY A 85 2.91 3.15 -19.47
N LEU A 86 3.31 1.92 -19.17
CA LEU A 86 3.00 0.73 -19.95
C LEU A 86 1.51 0.47 -20.23
N PRO A 87 0.58 0.64 -19.26
CA PRO A 87 -0.81 0.31 -19.53
C PRO A 87 -1.45 1.16 -20.62
N ALA A 88 -1.14 2.47 -20.65
CA ALA A 88 -1.64 3.38 -21.68
C ALA A 88 -1.01 3.09 -23.04
N GLU A 89 0.30 2.85 -23.07
CA GLU A 89 1.02 2.51 -24.31
C GLU A 89 0.56 1.17 -24.89
N ASN A 90 0.41 0.13 -24.07
CA ASN A 90 -0.08 -1.16 -24.51
C ASN A 90 -1.53 -1.10 -25.04
N TYR A 91 -2.37 -0.28 -24.41
CA TYR A 91 -3.71 -0.02 -24.92
C TYR A 91 -3.68 0.70 -26.28
N ALA A 92 -2.80 1.69 -26.43
CA ALA A 92 -2.60 2.42 -27.69
C ALA A 92 -2.12 1.49 -28.80
N ILE A 93 -1.12 0.64 -28.54
CA ILE A 93 -0.63 -0.37 -29.50
C ILE A 93 -1.77 -1.32 -29.93
N LYS A 94 -2.55 -1.82 -28.95
CA LYS A 94 -3.67 -2.73 -29.22
C LYS A 94 -4.78 -2.08 -30.06
N THR A 95 -5.03 -0.80 -29.88
CA THR A 95 -6.09 -0.05 -30.60
C THR A 95 -5.63 0.61 -31.87
N GLY A 96 -4.31 0.62 -32.17
CA GLY A 96 -3.71 1.32 -33.32
C GLY A 96 -3.84 2.83 -33.23
N THR A 97 -4.02 3.39 -32.03
CA THR A 97 -4.21 4.84 -31.80
C THR A 97 -3.07 5.38 -30.95
N HIS A 98 -2.55 6.55 -31.29
CA HIS A 98 -1.44 7.17 -30.57
C HIS A 98 -1.73 7.32 -29.05
N PRO A 99 -0.78 7.01 -28.14
CA PRO A 99 -1.02 6.99 -26.69
C PRO A 99 -1.49 8.34 -26.13
N ARG A 100 -1.04 9.47 -26.69
CA ARG A 100 -1.53 10.80 -26.30
C ARG A 100 -3.03 10.97 -26.51
N ILE A 101 -3.55 10.47 -27.64
CA ILE A 101 -4.97 10.58 -27.99
C ILE A 101 -5.80 9.70 -27.07
N THR A 102 -5.39 8.44 -26.89
CA THR A 102 -6.12 7.49 -26.03
C THR A 102 -6.09 7.93 -24.56
N THR A 103 -4.95 8.42 -24.08
CA THR A 103 -4.78 8.93 -22.71
C THR A 103 -5.70 10.12 -22.46
N LYS A 104 -5.70 11.11 -23.37
CA LYS A 104 -6.58 12.29 -23.25
C LYS A 104 -8.07 11.88 -23.18
N LYS A 105 -8.50 11.01 -24.09
CA LYS A 105 -9.88 10.49 -24.09
C LYS A 105 -10.22 9.76 -22.79
N ASN A 106 -9.30 8.97 -22.27
CA ASN A 106 -9.51 8.24 -21.02
C ASN A 106 -9.58 9.21 -19.82
N ILE A 107 -8.70 10.21 -19.77
CA ILE A 107 -8.75 11.28 -18.73
C ILE A 107 -10.11 11.98 -18.76
N ASP A 108 -10.59 12.37 -19.93
CA ASP A 108 -11.90 13.03 -20.07
C ASP A 108 -13.05 12.15 -19.57
N THR A 109 -12.99 10.82 -19.82
CA THR A 109 -13.96 9.86 -19.32
C THR A 109 -13.91 9.74 -17.80
N PHE A 110 -12.70 9.57 -17.23
CA PHE A 110 -12.51 9.45 -15.79
C PHE A 110 -12.94 10.73 -15.06
N ARG A 111 -12.55 11.90 -15.58
CA ARG A 111 -12.96 13.22 -15.03
C ARG A 111 -14.47 13.33 -14.97
N ARG A 112 -15.17 13.03 -16.06
CA ARG A 112 -16.64 13.04 -16.11
C ARG A 112 -17.25 12.10 -15.07
N GLN A 113 -16.73 10.88 -14.97
CA GLN A 113 -17.22 9.90 -14.00
C GLN A 113 -16.98 10.35 -12.55
N ILE A 114 -15.80 10.87 -12.23
CA ILE A 114 -15.49 11.41 -10.90
C ILE A 114 -16.39 12.59 -10.57
N GLN A 115 -16.61 13.50 -11.53
CA GLN A 115 -17.49 14.64 -11.34
C GLN A 115 -18.95 14.24 -11.13
N SER A 116 -19.42 13.14 -11.73
CA SER A 116 -20.80 12.66 -11.57
C SER A 116 -21.12 12.18 -10.15
N PHE A 117 -20.11 11.82 -9.34
CA PHE A 117 -20.29 11.52 -7.92
C PHE A 117 -20.47 12.76 -7.05
N GLY A 118 -20.21 13.95 -7.56
CA GLY A 118 -20.32 15.21 -6.82
C GLY A 118 -19.26 15.37 -5.73
N PHE A 119 -18.07 14.82 -5.91
CA PHE A 119 -16.97 14.99 -4.96
C PHE A 119 -16.51 16.45 -4.87
N SER A 120 -16.11 16.86 -3.66
CA SER A 120 -15.70 18.24 -3.35
C SER A 120 -14.22 18.49 -3.64
N TYR A 121 -13.76 18.08 -4.83
CA TYR A 121 -12.41 18.37 -5.29
C TYR A 121 -12.24 19.82 -5.74
N ASP A 122 -11.03 20.35 -5.47
CA ASP A 122 -10.59 21.61 -6.07
C ASP A 122 -10.05 21.34 -7.49
N TRP A 123 -10.92 21.43 -8.48
CA TRP A 123 -10.62 21.13 -9.88
C TRP A 123 -9.66 22.13 -10.55
N ASP A 124 -9.46 23.32 -9.96
CA ASP A 124 -8.46 24.28 -10.44
C ASP A 124 -7.03 23.76 -10.22
N ARG A 125 -6.88 22.73 -9.39
CA ARG A 125 -5.60 22.07 -9.11
C ARG A 125 -5.41 20.75 -9.86
N GLU A 126 -6.26 20.47 -10.84
CA GLU A 126 -6.13 19.26 -11.67
C GLU A 126 -4.79 19.23 -12.41
N LEU A 127 -4.20 18.05 -12.51
CA LEU A 127 -2.99 17.78 -13.29
C LEU A 127 -3.04 16.41 -13.94
N ALA A 128 -2.22 16.20 -14.98
CA ALA A 128 -1.94 14.87 -15.52
C ALA A 128 -0.42 14.70 -15.65
N THR A 129 0.09 13.54 -15.25
CA THR A 129 1.54 13.30 -15.25
C THR A 129 2.16 13.34 -16.64
N SER A 130 1.36 13.15 -17.71
CA SER A 130 1.78 13.24 -19.11
C SER A 130 1.73 14.66 -19.70
N ASP A 131 1.28 15.66 -18.94
CA ASP A 131 1.30 17.05 -19.39
C ASP A 131 2.73 17.60 -19.36
N VAL A 132 3.07 18.35 -20.40
CA VAL A 132 4.42 18.90 -20.58
C VAL A 132 4.83 19.81 -19.42
N GLU A 133 3.91 20.63 -18.92
CA GLU A 133 4.08 21.51 -17.77
C GLU A 133 4.28 20.74 -16.46
N TYR A 134 3.77 19.50 -16.40
CA TYR A 134 4.00 18.63 -15.24
C TYR A 134 5.35 17.94 -15.33
N TYR A 135 5.60 17.17 -16.41
CA TYR A 135 6.81 16.34 -16.46
C TYR A 135 8.09 17.14 -16.65
N ARG A 136 8.03 18.42 -17.07
CA ARG A 136 9.15 19.35 -16.97
C ARG A 136 9.78 19.31 -15.58
N TRP A 137 8.95 19.26 -14.54
CA TRP A 137 9.44 19.28 -13.16
C TRP A 137 9.85 17.89 -12.69
N THR A 138 9.27 16.81 -13.20
CA THR A 138 9.80 15.46 -13.02
C THR A 138 11.23 15.36 -13.56
N GLN A 139 11.45 15.89 -14.75
CA GLN A 139 12.79 15.98 -15.35
C GLN A 139 13.74 16.84 -14.51
N TRP A 140 13.27 17.95 -14.00
CA TRP A 140 14.08 18.82 -13.14
C TRP A 140 14.47 18.11 -11.83
N ILE A 141 13.57 17.41 -11.18
CA ILE A 141 13.88 16.62 -9.97
C ILE A 141 14.89 15.51 -10.30
N PHE A 142 14.72 14.82 -11.42
CA PHE A 142 15.72 13.84 -11.88
C PHE A 142 17.12 14.46 -12.04
N LEU A 143 17.22 15.66 -12.60
CA LEU A 143 18.50 16.36 -12.68
C LEU A 143 19.10 16.67 -11.30
N GLN A 144 18.27 16.97 -10.29
CA GLN A 144 18.76 17.15 -8.92
C GLN A 144 19.32 15.84 -8.33
N LEU A 145 18.68 14.70 -8.61
CA LEU A 145 19.19 13.36 -8.25
C LEU A 145 20.52 13.06 -8.97
N TYR A 146 20.59 13.32 -10.25
CA TYR A 146 21.79 13.11 -11.07
C TYR A 146 22.99 13.94 -10.58
N LYS A 147 22.80 15.25 -10.36
CA LYS A 147 23.83 16.17 -9.85
C LYS A 147 24.42 15.73 -8.50
N ARG A 148 23.70 14.93 -7.73
CA ARG A 148 24.11 14.38 -6.43
C ARG A 148 24.68 12.97 -6.51
N GLY A 149 24.80 12.42 -7.71
CA GLY A 149 25.26 11.03 -7.91
C GLY A 149 24.28 9.99 -7.37
N LEU A 150 23.02 10.37 -7.18
CA LEU A 150 21.93 9.45 -6.81
C LEU A 150 21.29 8.78 -8.04
N ALA A 151 21.48 9.32 -9.23
CA ALA A 151 21.15 8.68 -10.50
C ALA A 151 22.44 8.33 -11.23
N TYR A 152 22.57 7.09 -11.68
CA TYR A 152 23.74 6.58 -12.40
C TYR A 152 23.35 5.55 -13.44
N GLU A 153 24.19 5.43 -14.47
CA GLU A 153 24.02 4.43 -15.52
C GLU A 153 24.86 3.18 -15.20
N THR A 154 24.31 2.02 -15.51
CA THR A 154 25.02 0.74 -15.39
C THR A 154 24.53 -0.23 -16.46
N GLU A 155 25.41 -1.14 -16.88
CA GLU A 155 25.04 -2.31 -17.65
C GLU A 155 25.05 -3.52 -16.70
N ALA A 156 23.87 -4.06 -16.46
CA ALA A 156 23.71 -5.16 -15.51
C ALA A 156 22.56 -6.08 -15.92
N PRO A 157 22.57 -7.34 -15.50
CA PRO A 157 21.43 -8.24 -15.68
C PRO A 157 20.27 -7.75 -14.81
N ILE A 158 19.21 -7.29 -15.47
CA ILE A 158 17.96 -6.86 -14.82
C ILE A 158 16.82 -7.83 -15.11
N ASN A 159 15.72 -7.68 -14.37
CA ASN A 159 14.47 -8.34 -14.69
C ASN A 159 13.92 -7.78 -16.02
N TRP A 160 13.72 -8.65 -16.98
CA TRP A 160 13.18 -8.30 -18.30
C TRP A 160 11.88 -9.02 -18.56
N CYS A 161 10.84 -8.27 -18.94
CA CYS A 161 9.58 -8.87 -19.38
C CYS A 161 9.62 -9.10 -20.91
N PRO A 162 9.61 -10.36 -21.40
CA PRO A 162 9.67 -10.64 -22.83
C PRO A 162 8.35 -10.32 -23.57
N SER A 163 7.25 -10.18 -22.85
CA SER A 163 5.96 -9.77 -23.40
C SER A 163 5.81 -8.24 -23.47
N CYS A 164 6.20 -7.54 -22.41
CA CYS A 164 6.17 -6.07 -22.38
C CYS A 164 7.39 -5.45 -23.08
N LEU A 165 8.44 -6.22 -23.40
CA LEU A 165 9.69 -5.79 -24.01
C LEU A 165 10.34 -4.61 -23.27
N THR A 166 10.48 -4.74 -21.95
CA THR A 166 11.08 -3.70 -21.10
C THR A 166 11.68 -4.27 -19.83
N GLY A 167 12.65 -3.52 -19.24
CA GLY A 167 13.17 -3.78 -17.91
C GLY A 167 12.13 -3.50 -16.83
N LEU A 168 12.19 -4.27 -15.74
CA LEU A 168 11.34 -4.16 -14.57
C LEU A 168 12.18 -3.92 -13.32
N ALA A 169 11.69 -3.09 -12.42
CA ALA A 169 12.20 -3.03 -11.07
C ALA A 169 11.84 -4.31 -10.29
N ASN A 170 12.55 -4.59 -9.20
CA ASN A 170 12.28 -5.80 -8.39
C ASN A 170 10.86 -5.81 -7.83
N GLU A 171 10.34 -4.64 -7.49
CA GLU A 171 9.01 -4.40 -6.96
C GLU A 171 7.89 -4.69 -7.98
N GLU A 172 8.22 -4.70 -9.27
CA GLU A 172 7.28 -4.97 -10.39
C GLU A 172 7.25 -6.45 -10.78
N VAL A 173 7.95 -7.32 -10.02
CA VAL A 173 8.00 -8.77 -10.24
C VAL A 173 7.34 -9.49 -9.07
N LYS A 174 6.31 -10.30 -9.35
CA LYS A 174 5.59 -11.10 -8.37
C LYS A 174 5.68 -12.58 -8.75
N GLU A 175 6.21 -13.39 -7.85
CA GLU A 175 6.36 -14.84 -8.06
C GLU A 175 7.07 -15.19 -9.40
N GLY A 176 8.10 -14.40 -9.76
CA GLY A 176 8.84 -14.59 -11.01
C GLY A 176 8.12 -14.09 -12.28
N CYS A 177 6.93 -13.51 -12.15
CA CYS A 177 6.15 -13.00 -13.25
C CYS A 177 6.05 -11.47 -13.23
N CYS A 178 5.89 -10.88 -14.40
CA CYS A 178 5.59 -9.46 -14.57
C CYS A 178 4.23 -9.14 -13.95
N ASP A 179 4.16 -8.18 -13.02
CA ASP A 179 2.93 -7.78 -12.34
C ASP A 179 1.87 -7.18 -13.27
N ARG A 180 2.28 -6.75 -14.49
CA ARG A 180 1.41 -6.12 -15.49
C ARG A 180 0.77 -7.10 -16.45
N CYS A 181 1.54 -8.05 -17.00
CA CYS A 181 1.05 -8.95 -18.05
C CYS A 181 1.05 -10.42 -17.65
N GLY A 182 1.61 -10.78 -16.49
CA GLY A 182 1.70 -12.14 -15.99
C GLY A 182 2.74 -13.02 -16.73
N ALA A 183 3.50 -12.48 -17.69
CA ALA A 183 4.52 -13.25 -18.38
C ALA A 183 5.71 -13.54 -17.45
N GLN A 184 6.30 -14.72 -17.58
CA GLN A 184 7.51 -15.08 -16.85
C GLN A 184 8.65 -14.13 -17.20
N VAL A 185 9.30 -13.58 -16.17
CA VAL A 185 10.40 -12.64 -16.29
C VAL A 185 11.70 -13.41 -16.51
N VAL A 186 12.57 -12.86 -17.36
CA VAL A 186 13.91 -13.41 -17.64
C VAL A 186 14.98 -12.42 -17.22
N ARG A 187 16.22 -12.88 -17.06
CA ARG A 187 17.38 -11.98 -16.84
C ARG A 187 17.94 -11.56 -18.18
N LYS A 188 18.17 -10.25 -18.36
CA LYS A 188 18.75 -9.68 -19.57
C LYS A 188 19.73 -8.56 -19.20
N ASN A 189 20.93 -8.59 -19.80
CA ASN A 189 21.86 -7.46 -19.70
C ASN A 189 21.36 -6.32 -20.55
N VAL A 190 21.06 -5.20 -19.90
CA VAL A 190 20.59 -3.98 -20.57
C VAL A 190 21.22 -2.78 -19.88
N ARG A 191 21.59 -1.79 -20.66
CA ARG A 191 22.03 -0.48 -20.18
C ARG A 191 20.85 0.21 -19.47
N GLN A 192 21.02 0.55 -18.20
CA GLN A 192 19.96 1.03 -17.31
C GLN A 192 20.38 2.26 -16.52
N TRP A 193 19.43 3.15 -16.29
CA TRP A 193 19.51 4.16 -15.26
C TRP A 193 19.01 3.58 -13.94
N MET A 194 19.78 3.81 -12.89
CA MET A 194 19.49 3.38 -11.53
C MET A 194 19.39 4.58 -10.61
N LEU A 195 18.47 4.52 -9.64
CA LEU A 195 18.42 5.48 -8.52
C LEU A 195 18.91 4.82 -7.24
N LYS A 196 19.84 5.47 -6.51
CA LYS A 196 20.45 4.99 -5.25
C LYS A 196 19.51 5.14 -4.06
N ILE A 197 18.35 4.49 -4.10
CA ILE A 197 17.43 4.44 -2.98
C ILE A 197 18.07 3.78 -1.75
N THR A 198 19.06 2.89 -1.95
CA THR A 198 19.81 2.24 -0.87
C THR A 198 20.56 3.24 0.00
N ALA A 199 20.97 4.40 -0.55
CA ALA A 199 21.60 5.46 0.23
C ALA A 199 20.67 6.06 1.31
N TYR A 200 19.36 5.85 1.18
CA TYR A 200 18.34 6.32 2.12
C TYR A 200 17.71 5.20 2.97
N ALA A 201 18.20 3.96 2.85
CA ALA A 201 17.59 2.79 3.48
C ALA A 201 17.41 2.96 5.00
N GLU A 202 18.42 3.48 5.71
CA GLU A 202 18.36 3.72 7.16
C GLU A 202 17.28 4.75 7.51
N ARG A 203 17.28 5.89 6.84
CA ARG A 203 16.30 6.97 7.09
C ARG A 203 14.87 6.55 6.74
N LEU A 204 14.71 5.74 5.68
CA LEU A 204 13.40 5.17 5.32
C LEU A 204 12.87 4.22 6.40
N LEU A 205 13.75 3.56 7.17
CA LEU A 205 13.35 2.75 8.32
C LEU A 205 13.08 3.58 9.57
N ASP A 206 14.00 4.47 9.93
CA ASP A 206 13.92 5.24 11.17
C ASP A 206 12.70 6.16 11.20
N ASP A 207 12.47 6.90 10.10
CA ASP A 207 11.35 7.83 10.00
C ASP A 207 9.99 7.12 9.89
N LEU A 208 9.96 5.83 9.52
CA LEU A 208 8.73 5.03 9.43
C LEU A 208 8.02 4.89 10.78
N GLU A 209 8.77 4.90 11.88
CA GLU A 209 8.22 4.78 13.23
C GLU A 209 7.39 6.01 13.64
N THR A 210 7.68 7.18 13.06
CA THR A 210 6.98 8.44 13.36
C THR A 210 5.63 8.57 12.65
N LEU A 211 5.32 7.71 11.69
CA LEU A 211 4.13 7.79 10.83
C LEU A 211 2.92 7.08 11.44
N ASP A 212 1.74 7.69 11.32
CA ASP A 212 0.45 7.06 11.64
C ASP A 212 -0.04 6.21 10.46
N TRP A 213 0.68 5.12 10.21
CA TRP A 213 0.41 4.21 9.11
C TRP A 213 0.00 2.82 9.62
N PRO A 214 -0.79 2.05 8.85
CA PRO A 214 -1.13 0.68 9.19
C PRO A 214 0.12 -0.16 9.45
N GLN A 215 0.12 -0.94 10.53
CA GLN A 215 1.26 -1.78 10.90
C GLN A 215 1.66 -2.77 9.80
N SER A 216 0.68 -3.25 9.02
CA SER A 216 0.93 -4.11 7.86
C SER A 216 1.81 -3.43 6.80
N VAL A 217 1.56 -2.15 6.49
CA VAL A 217 2.36 -1.36 5.54
C VAL A 217 3.77 -1.11 6.09
N LYS A 218 3.87 -0.71 7.36
CA LYS A 218 5.18 -0.55 8.02
C LYS A 218 5.99 -1.84 7.94
N THR A 219 5.38 -2.98 8.29
CA THR A 219 6.03 -4.30 8.23
C THR A 219 6.44 -4.67 6.80
N MET A 220 5.60 -4.39 5.79
CA MET A 220 5.97 -4.62 4.40
C MET A 220 7.20 -3.81 3.99
N GLN A 221 7.27 -2.52 4.33
CA GLN A 221 8.44 -1.69 4.04
C GLN A 221 9.67 -2.14 4.81
N GLN A 222 9.55 -2.44 6.10
CA GLN A 222 10.64 -2.98 6.93
C GLN A 222 11.23 -4.26 6.34
N ASN A 223 10.37 -5.21 5.94
CA ASN A 223 10.79 -6.47 5.34
C ASN A 223 11.41 -6.28 3.95
N TRP A 224 10.91 -5.33 3.16
CA TRP A 224 11.43 -5.01 1.85
C TRP A 224 12.80 -4.36 1.92
N ILE A 225 12.98 -3.39 2.79
CA ILE A 225 14.27 -2.76 3.06
C ILE A 225 15.22 -3.80 3.69
N GLY A 226 14.71 -4.62 4.59
CA GLY A 226 15.37 -5.81 5.10
C GLY A 226 16.74 -5.54 5.71
N LYS A 227 16.79 -4.59 6.67
CA LYS A 227 18.00 -4.28 7.42
C LYS A 227 18.46 -5.50 8.20
N SER A 228 19.73 -5.87 8.03
CA SER A 228 20.39 -6.91 8.81
C SER A 228 21.67 -6.36 9.42
N THR A 229 21.87 -6.63 10.70
CA THR A 229 23.09 -6.27 11.41
C THR A 229 23.94 -7.52 11.63
N GLY A 230 25.21 -7.45 11.29
CA GLY A 230 26.12 -8.57 11.38
C GLY A 230 27.57 -8.13 11.39
N ALA A 231 28.42 -8.96 10.82
CA ALA A 231 29.84 -8.68 10.64
C ALA A 231 30.31 -9.03 9.23
N GLU A 232 31.20 -8.24 8.70
CA GLU A 232 32.09 -8.66 7.63
C GLU A 232 33.32 -9.32 8.23
N ILE A 233 33.71 -10.49 7.69
CA ILE A 233 34.84 -11.27 8.16
C ILE A 233 35.69 -11.65 6.95
N ASP A 234 36.99 -11.44 7.09
CA ASP A 234 37.98 -11.72 6.07
C ASP A 234 38.60 -13.13 6.28
N PHE A 235 38.53 -13.95 5.25
CA PHE A 235 39.17 -15.25 5.17
C PHE A 235 40.32 -15.13 4.15
N GLN A 236 41.57 -15.24 4.65
CA GLN A 236 42.75 -15.23 3.80
C GLN A 236 42.79 -16.50 2.97
N LEU A 237 43.06 -16.39 1.67
CA LEU A 237 43.25 -17.58 0.85
C LEU A 237 44.54 -18.31 1.21
N ALA A 238 44.51 -19.64 1.10
CA ALA A 238 45.68 -20.47 1.24
C ALA A 238 46.58 -20.45 -0.01
N ALA A 239 47.79 -20.91 0.06
CA ALA A 239 48.68 -21.01 -1.09
C ALA A 239 48.00 -21.77 -2.25
N PRO A 240 48.16 -21.30 -3.52
CA PRO A 240 49.12 -20.28 -4.00
C PRO A 240 48.57 -18.84 -3.95
N HIS A 241 47.39 -18.57 -3.48
CA HIS A 241 46.66 -17.28 -3.58
C HIS A 241 46.74 -16.43 -2.29
N THR A 242 47.86 -16.50 -1.55
CA THR A 242 48.00 -15.87 -0.23
C THR A 242 47.84 -14.33 -0.19
N GLU A 243 47.93 -13.66 -1.33
CA GLU A 243 47.73 -12.22 -1.42
C GLU A 243 46.24 -11.82 -1.52
N GLU A 244 45.34 -12.82 -1.67
CA GLU A 244 43.90 -12.59 -1.88
C GLU A 244 43.14 -13.02 -0.63
N LYS A 245 42.04 -12.34 -0.38
CA LYS A 245 41.10 -12.69 0.69
C LYS A 245 39.66 -12.74 0.20
N ILE A 246 38.84 -13.51 0.88
CA ILE A 246 37.39 -13.54 0.71
C ILE A 246 36.76 -12.84 1.92
N THR A 247 36.04 -11.74 1.68
CA THR A 247 35.25 -11.07 2.72
C THR A 247 33.84 -11.64 2.67
N VAL A 248 33.36 -12.18 3.78
CA VAL A 248 31.97 -12.68 3.92
C VAL A 248 31.16 -11.78 4.82
N TYR A 249 29.87 -11.64 4.53
CA TYR A 249 28.93 -11.02 5.46
C TYR A 249 28.12 -12.10 6.18
N THR A 250 27.99 -12.01 7.50
CA THR A 250 27.18 -12.92 8.31
C THR A 250 26.45 -12.19 9.42
N THR A 251 25.19 -12.58 9.68
CA THR A 251 24.43 -12.15 10.86
C THR A 251 24.75 -13.02 12.09
N ARG A 252 25.46 -14.13 11.89
CA ARG A 252 25.82 -15.14 12.91
C ARG A 252 27.34 -15.34 13.00
N PRO A 253 28.12 -14.28 13.32
CA PRO A 253 29.57 -14.41 13.50
C PRO A 253 29.95 -15.39 14.62
N ASP A 254 29.05 -15.64 15.57
CA ASP A 254 29.21 -16.65 16.64
C ASP A 254 29.43 -18.07 16.10
N THR A 255 28.92 -18.37 14.90
CA THR A 255 29.03 -19.71 14.29
C THR A 255 30.31 -19.94 13.47
N ILE A 256 31.24 -18.98 13.40
CA ILE A 256 32.46 -19.04 12.57
C ILE A 256 33.34 -20.25 12.85
N PHE A 257 33.34 -20.78 14.08
CA PHE A 257 34.07 -21.99 14.41
C PHE A 257 33.52 -23.26 13.74
N GLY A 258 32.25 -23.19 13.26
CA GLY A 258 31.58 -24.21 12.46
C GLY A 258 31.58 -23.92 10.97
N ALA A 259 32.29 -22.91 10.53
CA ALA A 259 32.47 -22.62 9.10
C ALA A 259 33.42 -23.65 8.49
N THR A 260 32.87 -24.61 7.75
CA THR A 260 33.61 -25.74 7.19
C THR A 260 33.94 -25.61 5.70
N TYR A 261 33.33 -24.63 5.03
CA TYR A 261 33.64 -24.22 3.65
C TYR A 261 33.18 -22.80 3.41
N LEU A 262 33.66 -22.19 2.32
CA LEU A 262 33.17 -20.91 1.80
C LEU A 262 32.44 -21.14 0.50
N VAL A 263 31.43 -20.32 0.23
CA VAL A 263 30.71 -20.33 -1.04
C VAL A 263 30.69 -18.94 -1.64
N LEU A 264 31.10 -18.84 -2.91
CA LEU A 264 31.03 -17.64 -3.73
C LEU A 264 29.84 -17.72 -4.69
N ALA A 265 29.27 -16.57 -5.04
CA ALA A 265 28.38 -16.48 -6.20
C ALA A 265 29.17 -16.88 -7.46
N PRO A 266 28.58 -17.59 -8.42
CA PRO A 266 29.27 -17.98 -9.66
C PRO A 266 29.85 -16.80 -10.43
N GLU A 267 29.20 -15.62 -10.35
CA GLU A 267 29.62 -14.38 -11.01
C GLU A 267 30.64 -13.54 -10.21
N HIS A 268 31.04 -14.02 -9.03
CA HIS A 268 31.96 -13.24 -8.19
C HIS A 268 33.32 -13.06 -8.87
N PRO A 269 33.87 -11.81 -8.93
CA PRO A 269 35.10 -11.51 -9.71
C PRO A 269 36.32 -12.34 -9.30
N LEU A 270 36.36 -12.81 -8.06
CA LEU A 270 37.45 -13.62 -7.53
C LEU A 270 37.48 -15.04 -8.11
N VAL A 271 36.34 -15.60 -8.55
CA VAL A 271 36.23 -17.00 -9.00
C VAL A 271 37.23 -17.33 -10.09
N MET A 272 37.30 -16.50 -11.13
CA MET A 272 38.23 -16.73 -12.25
C MET A 272 39.71 -16.50 -11.89
N ARG A 273 40.00 -15.85 -10.77
CA ARG A 273 41.37 -15.60 -10.28
C ARG A 273 41.91 -16.73 -9.44
N ILE A 274 41.01 -17.49 -8.76
CA ILE A 274 41.38 -18.51 -7.80
C ILE A 274 41.12 -19.94 -8.30
N VAL A 275 40.40 -20.12 -9.39
CA VAL A 275 40.05 -21.43 -9.93
C VAL A 275 41.34 -22.19 -10.35
N SER A 276 41.49 -23.44 -9.88
CA SER A 276 42.57 -24.28 -10.31
C SER A 276 42.44 -24.72 -11.78
N GLY A 277 43.55 -25.04 -12.44
CA GLY A 277 43.53 -25.53 -13.82
C GLY A 277 42.64 -26.75 -14.02
N GLU A 278 42.59 -27.65 -13.04
CA GLU A 278 41.78 -28.87 -13.08
C GLU A 278 40.28 -28.59 -12.98
N GLN A 279 39.88 -27.55 -12.24
CA GLN A 279 38.46 -27.23 -11.99
C GLN A 279 37.89 -26.19 -12.99
N LYS A 280 38.74 -25.59 -13.82
CA LYS A 280 38.42 -24.46 -14.66
C LYS A 280 37.27 -24.74 -15.62
N GLU A 281 37.24 -25.88 -16.27
CA GLU A 281 36.20 -26.25 -17.25
C GLU A 281 34.84 -26.43 -16.56
N ALA A 282 34.82 -27.19 -15.43
CA ALA A 282 33.59 -27.39 -14.65
C ALA A 282 33.01 -26.06 -14.08
N VAL A 283 33.90 -25.18 -13.62
CA VAL A 283 33.50 -23.86 -13.08
C VAL A 283 32.92 -22.99 -14.19
N LEU A 284 33.53 -22.94 -15.38
CA LEU A 284 33.01 -22.16 -16.52
C LEU A 284 31.65 -22.69 -16.98
N GLN A 285 31.50 -24.01 -17.10
CA GLN A 285 30.21 -24.61 -17.44
C GLN A 285 29.14 -24.24 -16.41
N TYR A 286 29.44 -24.32 -15.12
CA TYR A 286 28.51 -24.01 -14.04
C TYR A 286 28.10 -22.53 -14.04
N ILE A 287 29.04 -21.60 -14.34
CA ILE A 287 28.75 -20.16 -14.49
C ILE A 287 27.75 -19.96 -15.63
N ASP A 288 27.96 -20.59 -16.80
CA ASP A 288 27.05 -20.47 -17.95
C ASP A 288 25.64 -21.03 -17.66
N GLU A 289 25.55 -22.17 -16.97
CA GLU A 289 24.28 -22.76 -16.55
C GLU A 289 23.52 -21.86 -15.55
N THR A 290 24.25 -21.28 -14.60
CA THR A 290 23.66 -20.44 -13.55
C THR A 290 23.20 -19.07 -14.10
N ALA A 291 23.93 -18.53 -15.07
CA ALA A 291 23.56 -17.25 -15.72
C ALA A 291 22.18 -17.28 -16.39
N LYS A 292 21.67 -18.47 -16.70
CA LYS A 292 20.33 -18.67 -17.32
C LYS A 292 19.19 -18.70 -16.30
N LYS A 293 19.50 -18.80 -14.99
CA LYS A 293 18.51 -18.91 -13.90
C LYS A 293 18.16 -17.52 -13.36
N THR A 294 16.90 -17.34 -12.97
CA THR A 294 16.45 -16.14 -12.23
C THR A 294 16.88 -16.21 -10.76
N ASP A 295 16.95 -15.07 -10.08
CA ASP A 295 17.27 -15.02 -8.63
C ASP A 295 16.27 -15.82 -7.79
N LEU A 296 14.98 -15.87 -8.20
CA LEU A 296 13.96 -16.68 -7.53
C LEU A 296 14.27 -18.17 -7.66
N GLU A 297 14.54 -18.64 -8.87
CA GLU A 297 14.91 -20.06 -9.11
C GLU A 297 16.18 -20.46 -8.36
N ARG A 298 17.11 -19.51 -8.17
CA ARG A 298 18.37 -19.74 -7.42
C ARG A 298 18.16 -19.84 -5.92
N THR A 299 17.22 -19.07 -5.35
CA THR A 299 16.98 -18.96 -3.90
C THR A 299 15.87 -19.86 -3.38
N GLU A 300 15.18 -20.61 -4.24
CA GLU A 300 14.11 -21.51 -3.85
C GLU A 300 14.60 -22.64 -2.93
N LEU A 301 14.05 -22.71 -1.71
CA LEU A 301 14.47 -23.64 -0.66
C LEU A 301 14.22 -25.12 -1.01
N THR A 302 13.21 -25.41 -1.83
CA THR A 302 12.79 -26.78 -2.20
C THR A 302 13.64 -27.41 -3.28
N LYS A 303 14.57 -26.67 -3.88
CA LYS A 303 15.39 -27.14 -4.99
C LYS A 303 16.63 -27.89 -4.51
N THR A 304 17.00 -28.97 -5.17
CA THR A 304 18.25 -29.67 -4.93
C THR A 304 19.44 -28.71 -5.10
N LYS A 305 20.28 -28.61 -4.08
CA LYS A 305 21.45 -27.73 -4.11
C LYS A 305 22.44 -28.21 -5.17
N SER A 306 23.14 -27.27 -5.79
CA SER A 306 24.19 -27.55 -6.77
C SER A 306 25.41 -26.67 -6.52
N GLY A 307 26.59 -27.08 -6.94
CA GLY A 307 27.81 -26.29 -6.79
C GLY A 307 29.03 -27.00 -7.34
N VAL A 308 30.09 -26.23 -7.53
CA VAL A 308 31.38 -26.73 -8.03
C VAL A 308 32.49 -26.25 -7.12
N PHE A 309 33.39 -27.16 -6.78
CA PHE A 309 34.61 -26.82 -6.05
C PHE A 309 35.58 -26.04 -6.96
N THR A 310 36.16 -24.96 -6.46
CA THR A 310 37.08 -24.10 -7.24
C THR A 310 38.51 -24.64 -7.31
N GLY A 311 38.86 -25.61 -6.45
CA GLY A 311 40.24 -26.05 -6.26
C GLY A 311 41.03 -25.20 -5.26
N ALA A 312 40.49 -24.10 -4.78
CA ALA A 312 41.10 -23.19 -3.82
C ALA A 312 40.64 -23.47 -2.37
N TYR A 313 41.47 -23.07 -1.43
CA TYR A 313 41.17 -23.11 -0.01
C TYR A 313 41.36 -21.76 0.64
N ALA A 314 40.61 -21.49 1.71
CA ALA A 314 40.77 -20.31 2.56
C ALA A 314 41.03 -20.71 4.01
N VAL A 315 41.73 -19.87 4.77
CA VAL A 315 42.07 -20.11 6.16
C VAL A 315 40.97 -19.51 7.04
N ASN A 316 40.30 -20.32 7.85
CA ASN A 316 39.39 -19.82 8.88
C ASN A 316 40.19 -18.99 9.91
N PRO A 317 39.86 -17.70 10.10
CA PRO A 317 40.69 -16.80 10.93
C PRO A 317 40.72 -17.19 12.42
N LEU A 318 39.78 -18.02 12.92
CA LEU A 318 39.72 -18.47 14.33
C LEU A 318 40.26 -19.88 14.53
N THR A 319 39.85 -20.87 13.71
CA THR A 319 40.32 -22.25 13.84
C THR A 319 41.70 -22.48 13.23
N LYS A 320 42.14 -21.60 12.32
CA LYS A 320 43.37 -21.70 11.50
C LYS A 320 43.38 -22.89 10.52
N GLU A 321 42.24 -23.52 10.32
CA GLU A 321 42.10 -24.64 9.39
C GLU A 321 41.86 -24.13 7.97
N ASN A 322 42.36 -24.91 6.99
CA ASN A 322 42.06 -24.70 5.58
C ASN A 322 40.67 -25.24 5.25
N ILE A 323 39.79 -24.42 4.75
CA ILE A 323 38.42 -24.78 4.33
C ILE A 323 38.28 -24.58 2.81
N PRO A 324 37.58 -25.49 2.08
CA PRO A 324 37.46 -25.41 0.63
C PRO A 324 36.57 -24.28 0.21
N VAL A 325 36.86 -23.67 -0.97
CA VAL A 325 36.05 -22.60 -1.59
C VAL A 325 35.24 -23.17 -2.76
N TRP A 326 33.95 -23.06 -2.66
CA TRP A 326 32.98 -23.54 -3.64
C TRP A 326 32.30 -22.35 -4.36
N ILE A 327 31.70 -22.61 -5.51
CA ILE A 327 30.69 -21.74 -6.13
C ILE A 327 29.33 -22.44 -6.08
N SER A 328 28.27 -21.68 -5.85
CA SER A 328 26.92 -22.24 -5.87
C SER A 328 25.90 -21.18 -6.26
N ASP A 329 24.83 -21.62 -6.91
CA ASP A 329 23.77 -20.76 -7.44
C ASP A 329 22.86 -20.19 -6.34
N TYR A 330 22.83 -20.75 -5.13
CA TYR A 330 22.06 -20.18 -4.03
C TYR A 330 22.70 -18.92 -3.40
N ILE A 331 23.92 -18.56 -3.82
CA ILE A 331 24.58 -17.31 -3.43
C ILE A 331 24.43 -16.28 -4.55
N LEU A 332 23.96 -15.09 -4.17
CA LEU A 332 23.78 -13.99 -5.11
C LEU A 332 24.88 -12.95 -4.93
N VAL A 333 25.52 -12.55 -6.02
CA VAL A 333 26.54 -11.47 -6.02
C VAL A 333 25.96 -10.14 -5.55
N SER A 334 24.65 -9.95 -5.70
CA SER A 334 23.93 -8.74 -5.34
C SER A 334 23.59 -8.65 -3.84
N TYR A 335 23.88 -9.67 -3.03
CA TYR A 335 23.61 -9.66 -1.59
C TYR A 335 24.88 -9.79 -0.77
N GLY A 336 25.10 -8.87 0.16
CA GLY A 336 26.29 -8.82 0.98
C GLY A 336 27.54 -8.61 0.13
N THR A 337 28.52 -9.49 0.30
CA THR A 337 29.78 -9.47 -0.45
C THR A 337 29.77 -10.43 -1.65
N GLY A 338 28.65 -11.12 -1.93
CA GLY A 338 28.62 -12.21 -2.91
C GLY A 338 29.33 -13.48 -2.44
N ALA A 339 29.66 -13.56 -1.15
CA ALA A 339 30.37 -14.66 -0.51
C ALA A 339 29.78 -14.96 0.86
N ILE A 340 29.72 -16.22 1.25
CA ILE A 340 29.30 -16.64 2.58
C ILE A 340 30.32 -17.59 3.21
N MET A 341 30.40 -17.59 4.53
CA MET A 341 30.91 -18.74 5.30
C MET A 341 29.75 -19.70 5.51
N ALA A 342 29.91 -20.92 5.11
CA ALA A 342 28.90 -21.95 5.28
C ALA A 342 29.02 -22.62 6.65
N VAL A 343 27.89 -22.66 7.36
CA VAL A 343 27.80 -23.18 8.74
C VAL A 343 26.72 -24.27 8.82
N PRO A 344 27.01 -25.45 8.29
CA PRO A 344 26.02 -26.50 8.04
C PRO A 344 25.17 -26.93 9.25
N ALA A 345 25.71 -26.84 10.46
CA ALA A 345 24.96 -27.19 11.66
C ALA A 345 23.85 -26.14 11.98
N HIS A 346 23.90 -24.95 11.40
CA HIS A 346 23.07 -23.78 11.78
C HIS A 346 22.38 -23.04 10.62
N ASP A 347 22.55 -23.48 9.36
CA ASP A 347 21.81 -23.01 8.17
C ASP A 347 21.37 -24.22 7.34
N GLU A 348 20.07 -24.32 7.06
CA GLU A 348 19.48 -25.47 6.34
C GLU A 348 20.02 -25.63 4.91
N ARG A 349 20.32 -24.52 4.23
CA ARG A 349 20.88 -24.56 2.87
C ARG A 349 22.28 -25.12 2.88
N ASP A 350 23.09 -24.70 3.86
CA ASP A 350 24.44 -25.17 4.05
C ASP A 350 24.44 -26.63 4.51
N TRP A 351 23.45 -27.02 5.33
CA TRP A 351 23.27 -28.42 5.77
C TRP A 351 23.01 -29.36 4.60
N GLU A 352 22.06 -28.98 3.71
CA GLU A 352 21.73 -29.78 2.52
C GLU A 352 22.94 -29.88 1.57
N PHE A 353 23.64 -28.77 1.36
CA PHE A 353 24.84 -28.72 0.54
C PHE A 353 25.96 -29.57 1.12
N ALA A 354 26.24 -29.44 2.41
CA ALA A 354 27.27 -30.23 3.08
C ALA A 354 26.99 -31.73 3.02
N LYS A 355 25.74 -32.15 3.17
CA LYS A 355 25.32 -33.55 3.00
C LYS A 355 25.56 -34.07 1.58
N LEU A 356 25.17 -33.23 0.58
CA LEU A 356 25.29 -33.61 -0.83
C LEU A 356 26.75 -33.82 -1.23
N PHE A 357 27.65 -32.95 -0.75
CA PHE A 357 29.08 -32.98 -1.11
C PHE A 357 29.96 -33.61 -0.03
N SER A 358 29.37 -34.27 0.97
CA SER A 358 30.08 -34.95 2.06
C SER A 358 31.10 -34.05 2.80
N LEU A 359 30.70 -32.78 3.02
CA LEU A 359 31.50 -31.80 3.74
C LEU A 359 31.29 -31.93 5.27
N PRO A 360 32.27 -31.51 6.10
CA PRO A 360 32.16 -31.60 7.56
C PRO A 360 31.01 -30.73 8.11
N ILE A 361 30.34 -31.22 9.15
CA ILE A 361 29.28 -30.50 9.87
C ILE A 361 29.69 -30.42 11.34
N ILE A 362 29.91 -29.20 11.83
CA ILE A 362 30.41 -28.94 13.19
C ILE A 362 29.37 -28.09 13.94
N GLN A 363 28.86 -28.61 15.05
CA GLN A 363 27.95 -27.90 15.92
C GLN A 363 28.70 -26.81 16.72
N THR A 364 28.23 -25.56 16.66
CA THR A 364 28.79 -24.44 17.42
C THR A 364 27.79 -23.71 18.30
N VAL A 365 26.51 -24.07 18.20
CA VAL A 365 25.46 -23.62 19.11
C VAL A 365 24.68 -24.83 19.61
N ALA A 366 24.60 -25.01 20.92
CA ALA A 366 23.75 -25.97 21.57
C ALA A 366 22.45 -25.34 22.03
N SER A 367 21.33 -26.06 21.89
CA SER A 367 20.05 -25.58 22.41
C SER A 367 20.10 -25.44 23.93
N GLU A 368 19.21 -24.63 24.52
CA GLU A 368 19.13 -24.49 25.98
C GLU A 368 18.93 -25.82 26.68
N ALA A 369 18.11 -26.70 26.13
CA ALA A 369 17.88 -28.05 26.68
C ALA A 369 19.14 -28.91 26.64
N GLU A 370 19.86 -28.90 25.54
CA GLU A 370 21.09 -29.62 25.37
C GLU A 370 22.21 -29.07 26.28
N TRP A 371 22.33 -27.75 26.38
CA TRP A 371 23.26 -27.07 27.24
C TRP A 371 23.00 -27.39 28.73
N ASN A 372 21.74 -27.35 29.16
CA ASN A 372 21.36 -27.67 30.55
C ASN A 372 21.65 -29.13 30.92
N THR A 373 21.71 -30.01 29.90
CA THR A 373 22.01 -31.44 30.10
C THR A 373 23.51 -31.71 30.13
N LYS A 374 24.29 -31.13 29.21
CA LYS A 374 25.70 -31.44 28.99
C LYS A 374 26.66 -30.40 29.64
N GLY A 375 26.25 -29.15 29.77
CA GLY A 375 27.04 -28.05 30.30
C GLY A 375 28.27 -27.68 29.45
N ALA A 376 29.10 -26.80 29.99
CA ALA A 376 30.33 -26.33 29.31
C ALA A 376 31.37 -27.44 29.06
N ALA A 377 31.36 -28.53 29.84
CA ALA A 377 32.25 -29.66 29.71
C ALA A 377 31.68 -30.79 28.83
N GLY A 378 30.50 -30.58 28.24
CA GLY A 378 29.85 -31.55 27.38
C GLY A 378 30.62 -31.84 26.10
N ASP A 379 30.45 -33.04 25.56
CA ASP A 379 31.00 -33.40 24.26
C ASP A 379 29.98 -33.04 23.16
N TYR A 380 30.33 -32.07 22.33
CA TYR A 380 29.55 -31.55 21.20
C TYR A 380 30.26 -31.83 19.84
N ARG A 381 31.22 -32.74 19.81
CA ARG A 381 32.02 -33.05 18.63
C ARG A 381 31.31 -33.99 17.66
N ALA A 382 30.31 -34.71 18.13
CA ALA A 382 29.52 -35.58 17.26
C ALA A 382 28.74 -34.74 16.22
N THR A 383 28.70 -35.24 14.99
CA THR A 383 27.89 -34.62 13.94
C THR A 383 26.42 -34.57 14.40
N PRO A 384 25.77 -33.40 14.43
CA PRO A 384 24.39 -33.30 14.84
C PRO A 384 23.45 -34.07 13.91
N GLN A 385 22.34 -34.54 14.43
CA GLN A 385 21.35 -35.32 13.65
C GLN A 385 20.47 -34.39 12.76
N GLU A 386 20.33 -33.15 13.16
CA GLU A 386 19.50 -32.13 12.49
C GLU A 386 20.16 -30.75 12.54
N CYS A 387 19.79 -29.89 11.59
CA CYS A 387 20.20 -28.49 11.58
C CYS A 387 19.35 -27.70 12.60
N THR A 388 19.98 -26.77 13.31
CA THR A 388 19.26 -25.81 14.17
C THR A 388 19.76 -24.39 13.96
N SER A 389 18.86 -23.48 13.61
CA SER A 389 19.13 -22.05 13.51
C SER A 389 18.77 -21.26 14.78
N ALA A 390 18.25 -21.94 15.81
CA ALA A 390 17.80 -21.34 17.05
C ALA A 390 18.94 -20.72 17.87
N ASP A 391 18.60 -19.75 18.71
CA ASP A 391 19.51 -19.22 19.73
C ASP A 391 19.77 -20.29 20.79
N GLY A 392 20.96 -20.23 21.43
CA GLY A 392 21.37 -21.15 22.48
C GLY A 392 22.68 -20.69 23.11
N TYR A 393 23.57 -21.66 23.37
CA TYR A 393 24.88 -21.42 23.98
C TYR A 393 25.99 -21.85 23.02
N ALA A 394 27.02 -21.03 22.91
CA ALA A 394 28.18 -21.32 22.07
C ALA A 394 28.92 -22.58 22.60
N VAL A 395 29.18 -23.54 21.70
CA VAL A 395 29.93 -24.77 21.97
C VAL A 395 31.00 -24.93 20.89
N ASN A 396 32.04 -25.70 21.14
CA ASN A 396 33.18 -25.87 20.23
C ASN A 396 33.80 -24.55 19.73
N SER A 397 33.63 -23.46 20.47
CA SER A 397 33.91 -22.09 20.07
C SER A 397 35.08 -21.43 20.82
N GLY A 398 36.05 -22.26 21.23
CA GLY A 398 37.25 -21.80 21.95
C GLY A 398 36.91 -20.99 23.21
N SER A 399 37.50 -19.81 23.34
CA SER A 399 37.25 -18.87 24.45
C SER A 399 35.81 -18.30 24.53
N PHE A 400 35.01 -18.49 23.53
CA PHE A 400 33.61 -18.04 23.47
C PHE A 400 32.63 -19.14 23.91
N THR A 401 33.07 -20.35 24.15
CA THR A 401 32.23 -21.45 24.61
C THR A 401 31.56 -21.12 25.94
N GLY A 402 30.24 -21.38 26.01
CA GLY A 402 29.39 -21.08 27.16
C GLY A 402 28.67 -19.74 27.10
N LEU A 403 28.95 -18.88 26.11
CA LEU A 403 28.26 -17.64 25.97
C LEU A 403 26.88 -17.85 25.31
N PRO A 404 25.83 -17.15 25.79
CA PRO A 404 24.59 -17.09 25.07
C PRO A 404 24.78 -16.48 23.69
N THR A 405 24.00 -16.91 22.69
CA THR A 405 24.13 -16.50 21.27
C THR A 405 24.32 -15.00 21.06
N ARG A 406 23.49 -14.16 21.68
CA ARG A 406 23.58 -12.69 21.52
C ARG A 406 24.89 -12.12 22.03
N GLU A 407 25.41 -12.66 23.14
CA GLU A 407 26.69 -12.24 23.70
C GLU A 407 27.86 -12.75 22.86
N ALA A 408 27.76 -13.98 22.36
CA ALA A 408 28.74 -14.57 21.46
C ALA A 408 28.87 -13.77 20.16
N ILE A 409 27.74 -13.40 19.52
CA ILE A 409 27.71 -12.52 18.33
C ILE A 409 28.50 -11.23 18.59
N LYS A 410 28.18 -10.54 19.70
CA LYS A 410 28.85 -9.29 20.05
C LYS A 410 30.35 -9.48 20.25
N LYS A 411 30.74 -10.46 21.11
CA LYS A 411 32.16 -10.69 21.48
C LYS A 411 33.01 -11.20 20.32
N VAL A 412 32.45 -12.06 19.45
CA VAL A 412 33.17 -12.51 18.25
C VAL A 412 33.37 -11.39 17.27
N THR A 413 32.35 -10.52 17.08
CA THR A 413 32.47 -9.33 16.24
C THR A 413 33.54 -8.36 16.75
N GLU A 414 33.53 -8.08 18.06
CA GLU A 414 34.53 -7.22 18.70
C GLU A 414 35.95 -7.81 18.59
N TYR A 415 36.08 -9.13 18.78
CA TYR A 415 37.33 -9.83 18.63
C TYR A 415 37.87 -9.78 17.21
N ALA A 416 36.99 -10.00 16.20
CA ALA A 416 37.35 -9.93 14.79
C ALA A 416 37.87 -8.54 14.42
N ALA A 417 37.21 -7.49 14.92
CA ALA A 417 37.61 -6.09 14.71
C ALA A 417 38.95 -5.77 15.38
N ALA A 418 39.14 -6.19 16.64
CA ALA A 418 40.37 -5.95 17.38
C ALA A 418 41.59 -6.68 16.76
N ASN A 419 41.40 -7.81 16.09
CA ASN A 419 42.45 -8.60 15.45
C ASN A 419 42.57 -8.31 13.93
N GLY A 420 41.82 -7.34 13.39
CA GLY A 420 42.00 -6.86 12.02
C GLY A 420 41.47 -7.78 10.89
N PHE A 421 40.69 -8.81 11.23
CA PHE A 421 40.11 -9.71 10.22
C PHE A 421 38.59 -9.60 10.09
N GLY A 422 37.96 -8.53 10.67
CA GLY A 422 36.53 -8.27 10.51
C GLY A 422 36.10 -6.93 11.06
N LYS A 423 34.87 -6.58 10.83
CA LYS A 423 34.23 -5.37 11.35
C LYS A 423 32.72 -5.55 11.45
N LYS A 424 32.08 -4.80 12.34
CA LYS A 424 30.63 -4.71 12.36
C LYS A 424 30.12 -4.13 11.03
N ALA A 425 29.07 -4.70 10.48
CA ALA A 425 28.49 -4.28 9.23
C ALA A 425 26.96 -4.32 9.28
N VAL A 426 26.35 -3.47 8.49
CA VAL A 426 24.89 -3.43 8.26
C VAL A 426 24.65 -3.62 6.77
N ASN A 427 23.77 -4.53 6.43
CA ASN A 427 23.34 -4.78 5.05
C ASN A 427 21.83 -4.62 4.92
N TYR A 428 21.39 -4.36 3.69
CA TYR A 428 20.00 -4.23 3.32
C TYR A 428 19.64 -5.18 2.17
N LYS A 429 18.42 -5.72 2.20
CA LYS A 429 17.88 -6.47 1.05
C LYS A 429 17.50 -5.53 -0.09
N LEU A 430 17.11 -4.29 0.25
CA LEU A 430 16.77 -3.24 -0.72
C LEU A 430 17.88 -3.11 -1.77
N ARG A 431 17.47 -3.00 -3.03
CA ARG A 431 18.37 -2.73 -4.17
C ARG A 431 18.09 -1.35 -4.71
N ASP A 432 19.08 -0.80 -5.42
CA ASP A 432 18.87 0.44 -6.16
C ASP A 432 17.75 0.26 -7.18
N TRP A 433 16.98 1.30 -7.35
CA TRP A 433 15.76 1.28 -8.16
C TRP A 433 16.13 1.30 -9.66
N VAL A 434 15.71 0.26 -10.42
CA VAL A 434 15.80 0.21 -11.88
C VAL A 434 14.85 1.25 -12.46
N PHE A 435 15.39 2.38 -12.89
CA PHE A 435 14.60 3.59 -13.16
C PHE A 435 14.23 3.79 -14.62
N SER A 436 15.04 3.40 -15.58
CA SER A 436 14.73 3.61 -17.00
C SER A 436 13.87 2.51 -17.61
N ARG A 437 13.12 2.88 -18.65
CA ARG A 437 12.27 1.97 -19.45
C ARG A 437 12.58 2.11 -20.92
N GLN A 438 12.58 0.99 -21.63
CA GLN A 438 12.78 0.88 -23.08
C GLN A 438 11.43 1.04 -23.80
N ARG A 439 10.75 2.14 -23.48
CA ARG A 439 9.39 2.42 -23.93
C ARG A 439 9.29 3.88 -24.41
N TYR A 440 8.26 4.15 -25.23
CA TYR A 440 8.01 5.50 -25.75
C TYR A 440 7.21 6.36 -24.77
N TRP A 441 6.12 5.82 -24.20
CA TRP A 441 5.18 6.60 -23.40
C TRP A 441 5.64 6.74 -21.94
N GLY A 442 6.52 7.69 -21.72
CA GLY A 442 7.12 8.04 -20.44
C GLY A 442 7.88 9.37 -20.53
N GLU A 443 8.27 9.93 -19.38
CA GLU A 443 9.05 11.15 -19.33
C GLU A 443 10.45 10.92 -19.95
N PRO A 444 10.87 11.69 -20.97
CA PRO A 444 12.23 11.60 -21.50
C PRO A 444 13.26 11.95 -20.42
N ILE A 445 14.33 11.18 -20.33
CA ILE A 445 15.44 11.45 -19.40
C ILE A 445 16.30 12.60 -19.98
N PRO A 446 16.47 13.73 -19.26
CA PRO A 446 17.07 14.95 -19.78
C PRO A 446 18.61 14.91 -19.76
N LEU A 447 19.18 13.89 -20.41
CA LEU A 447 20.62 13.66 -20.50
C LEU A 447 21.03 13.49 -21.95
N VAL A 448 22.31 13.78 -22.21
CA VAL A 448 22.93 13.68 -23.54
C VAL A 448 24.25 12.91 -23.45
N HIS A 449 24.46 11.96 -24.36
CA HIS A 449 25.68 11.19 -24.50
C HIS A 449 26.58 11.89 -25.50
N CYS A 450 27.68 12.46 -25.02
CA CYS A 450 28.69 13.15 -25.84
C CYS A 450 29.96 12.30 -25.93
N PRO A 451 30.52 12.05 -27.14
CA PRO A 451 31.76 11.28 -27.28
C PRO A 451 32.97 11.90 -26.56
N THR A 452 32.97 13.23 -26.38
CA THR A 452 34.08 13.96 -25.73
C THR A 452 33.84 14.17 -24.24
N CYS A 453 32.59 14.50 -23.84
CA CYS A 453 32.27 14.91 -22.46
C CYS A 453 31.67 13.80 -21.62
N GLY A 454 31.37 12.65 -22.22
CA GLY A 454 30.60 11.60 -21.55
C GLY A 454 29.11 11.95 -21.43
N ILE A 455 28.46 11.59 -20.30
CA ILE A 455 27.07 11.88 -20.04
C ILE A 455 26.94 13.30 -19.50
N VAL A 456 26.15 14.14 -20.18
CA VAL A 456 25.97 15.57 -19.87
C VAL A 456 24.50 15.85 -19.62
N PRO A 457 24.13 16.45 -18.49
CA PRO A 457 22.75 16.87 -18.21
C PRO A 457 22.36 18.07 -19.09
N LEU A 458 21.11 18.16 -19.49
CA LEU A 458 20.56 19.38 -20.09
C LEU A 458 20.58 20.53 -19.07
N ASP A 459 20.69 21.74 -19.56
CA ASP A 459 20.49 22.94 -18.74
C ASP A 459 19.02 23.01 -18.30
N GLU A 460 18.79 23.44 -17.05
CA GLU A 460 17.42 23.56 -16.50
C GLU A 460 16.53 24.52 -17.31
N LYS A 461 17.13 25.52 -17.96
CA LYS A 461 16.42 26.46 -18.87
C LYS A 461 15.89 25.80 -20.15
N ASP A 462 16.48 24.66 -20.55
CA ASP A 462 16.12 23.93 -21.78
C ASP A 462 15.04 22.85 -21.51
N LEU A 463 14.60 22.73 -20.26
CA LEU A 463 13.45 21.90 -19.92
C LEU A 463 12.13 22.61 -20.29
N PRO A 464 11.12 21.87 -20.76
CA PRO A 464 11.05 20.41 -20.85
C PRO A 464 11.73 19.84 -22.10
N LEU A 465 12.41 18.69 -21.94
CA LEU A 465 12.73 17.84 -23.10
C LEU A 465 11.45 17.14 -23.54
N ALA A 466 10.83 17.65 -24.59
CA ALA A 466 9.55 17.16 -25.05
C ALA A 466 9.64 15.77 -25.70
N LEU A 467 8.66 14.92 -25.44
CA LEU A 467 8.49 13.65 -26.13
C LEU A 467 8.10 13.92 -27.60
N PRO A 468 8.86 13.40 -28.59
CA PRO A 468 8.58 13.66 -29.99
C PRO A 468 7.28 12.98 -30.44
N GLU A 469 6.58 13.59 -31.38
CA GLU A 469 5.47 12.93 -32.06
C GLU A 469 6.00 11.86 -33.01
N THR A 470 5.42 10.65 -32.96
CA THR A 470 5.80 9.55 -33.84
C THR A 470 4.66 8.56 -34.00
N ASP A 471 4.53 8.00 -35.19
CA ASP A 471 3.60 6.92 -35.48
C ASP A 471 4.23 5.53 -35.19
N SER A 472 5.55 5.50 -34.94
CA SER A 472 6.31 4.26 -34.71
C SER A 472 6.85 4.19 -33.29
N TYR A 473 6.04 3.69 -32.36
CA TYR A 473 6.40 3.54 -30.94
C TYR A 473 6.37 2.08 -30.46
N THR A 474 6.34 1.11 -31.37
CA THR A 474 6.38 -0.31 -31.01
C THR A 474 7.75 -0.69 -30.43
N PRO A 475 7.80 -1.26 -29.23
CA PRO A 475 9.04 -1.68 -28.61
C PRO A 475 9.70 -2.84 -29.38
N SER A 476 11.01 -3.05 -29.18
CA SER A 476 11.77 -4.15 -29.75
C SER A 476 12.29 -5.10 -28.67
N ASP A 477 12.63 -6.31 -29.08
CA ASP A 477 13.26 -7.32 -28.23
C ASP A 477 14.77 -7.09 -28.02
N THR A 478 15.37 -6.15 -28.75
CA THR A 478 16.80 -5.80 -28.63
C THR A 478 17.13 -5.16 -27.29
N GLY A 479 16.16 -4.50 -26.66
CA GLY A 479 16.35 -3.71 -25.44
C GLY A 479 16.60 -2.24 -25.70
N GLU A 480 16.45 -1.80 -26.95
CA GLU A 480 16.49 -0.37 -27.31
C GLU A 480 15.09 0.24 -27.28
N SER A 481 15.02 1.48 -26.83
CA SER A 481 13.78 2.28 -26.82
C SER A 481 13.32 2.59 -28.25
N PRO A 482 12.01 2.68 -28.51
CA PRO A 482 11.48 3.19 -29.76
C PRO A 482 12.00 4.57 -30.14
N LEU A 483 12.34 5.41 -29.18
CA LEU A 483 12.92 6.74 -29.39
C LEU A 483 14.27 6.69 -30.14
N ALA A 484 15.05 5.61 -29.99
CA ALA A 484 16.31 5.42 -30.70
C ALA A 484 16.14 5.37 -32.22
N LYS A 485 14.92 5.10 -32.70
CA LYS A 485 14.58 5.02 -34.13
C LYS A 485 14.19 6.38 -34.76
N ILE A 486 14.30 7.49 -34.00
CA ILE A 486 13.95 8.85 -34.44
C ILE A 486 15.24 9.70 -34.52
N PRO A 487 16.01 9.63 -35.61
CA PRO A 487 17.34 10.28 -35.72
C PRO A 487 17.27 11.80 -35.50
N GLU A 488 16.21 12.47 -35.98
CA GLU A 488 15.98 13.91 -35.86
C GLU A 488 15.74 14.35 -34.41
N TRP A 489 15.27 13.45 -33.55
CA TRP A 489 15.14 13.71 -32.11
C TRP A 489 16.40 13.28 -31.35
N VAL A 490 16.98 12.14 -31.69
CA VAL A 490 18.16 11.57 -31.00
C VAL A 490 19.38 12.44 -31.18
N ASN A 491 19.67 12.86 -32.43
CA ASN A 491 20.85 13.65 -32.74
C ASN A 491 20.69 15.08 -32.22
N THR A 492 21.70 15.55 -31.50
CA THR A 492 21.68 16.87 -30.86
C THR A 492 23.11 17.41 -30.71
N THR A 493 23.24 18.59 -30.15
CA THR A 493 24.53 19.16 -29.75
C THR A 493 24.76 19.01 -28.26
N CYS A 494 25.96 18.74 -27.85
CA CYS A 494 26.35 18.67 -26.45
C CYS A 494 26.20 20.05 -25.79
N PRO A 495 25.47 20.20 -24.70
CA PRO A 495 25.32 21.48 -23.99
C PRO A 495 26.65 22.03 -23.46
N HIS A 496 27.61 21.14 -23.16
CA HIS A 496 28.91 21.52 -22.59
C HIS A 496 29.94 21.95 -23.61
N CYS A 497 30.14 21.17 -24.69
CA CYS A 497 31.20 21.44 -25.67
C CYS A 497 30.70 21.90 -27.07
N GLY A 498 29.37 21.88 -27.30
CA GLY A 498 28.80 22.24 -28.60
C GLY A 498 28.99 21.20 -29.70
N GLY A 499 29.69 20.09 -29.46
CA GLY A 499 29.94 19.03 -30.42
C GLY A 499 28.73 18.10 -30.63
N PRO A 500 28.79 17.22 -31.67
CA PRO A 500 27.74 16.24 -31.91
C PRO A 500 27.54 15.33 -30.71
N ALA A 501 26.27 15.04 -30.39
CA ALA A 501 25.89 14.20 -29.26
C ALA A 501 24.55 13.53 -29.52
N HIS A 502 24.18 12.58 -28.65
CA HIS A 502 22.91 11.86 -28.76
C HIS A 502 22.11 12.01 -27.45
N ARG A 503 20.81 12.27 -27.54
CA ARG A 503 19.91 12.25 -26.37
C ARG A 503 19.79 10.85 -25.81
N GLU A 504 19.58 10.76 -24.48
CA GLU A 504 19.17 9.51 -23.85
C GLU A 504 17.82 9.09 -24.43
N THR A 505 17.70 7.81 -24.84
CA THR A 505 16.53 7.28 -25.52
C THR A 505 15.60 6.50 -24.62
N ASN A 506 16.02 6.12 -23.42
CA ASN A 506 15.16 5.52 -22.42
C ASN A 506 14.25 6.59 -21.78
N THR A 507 13.10 6.18 -21.32
CA THR A 507 12.17 7.03 -20.57
C THR A 507 12.15 6.66 -19.10
N MET A 508 11.65 7.55 -18.24
CA MET A 508 11.41 7.28 -16.84
C MET A 508 10.20 6.33 -16.67
N PRO A 509 10.09 5.58 -15.55
CA PRO A 509 8.93 4.77 -15.26
C PRO A 509 7.74 5.66 -14.87
N GLN A 510 6.51 5.16 -14.98
CA GLN A 510 5.31 5.89 -14.53
C GLN A 510 5.43 6.38 -13.07
N TRP A 511 6.15 5.64 -12.23
CA TRP A 511 6.36 6.00 -10.83
C TRP A 511 7.12 7.32 -10.63
N ALA A 512 7.89 7.77 -11.61
CA ALA A 512 8.60 9.04 -11.53
C ALA A 512 7.62 10.22 -11.38
N GLY A 513 6.58 10.23 -12.22
CA GLY A 513 5.52 11.23 -12.13
C GLY A 513 4.76 11.16 -10.81
N SER A 514 4.43 9.96 -10.34
CA SER A 514 3.66 9.79 -9.10
C SER A 514 4.46 10.02 -7.81
N CYS A 515 5.79 10.15 -7.86
CA CYS A 515 6.61 10.37 -6.66
C CYS A 515 6.43 11.75 -6.02
N TRP A 516 5.90 12.74 -6.69
CA TRP A 516 5.91 14.13 -6.21
C TRP A 516 4.62 14.92 -6.51
N TYR A 517 3.60 14.30 -7.09
CA TYR A 517 2.35 14.95 -7.52
C TYR A 517 1.63 15.71 -6.39
N TYR A 518 1.72 15.22 -5.16
CA TYR A 518 1.18 15.88 -3.97
C TYR A 518 1.80 17.27 -3.74
N LEU A 519 3.05 17.50 -4.17
CA LEU A 519 3.67 18.82 -4.14
C LEU A 519 3.17 19.69 -5.29
N ARG A 520 2.96 19.10 -6.47
CA ARG A 520 2.48 19.86 -7.64
C ARG A 520 1.06 20.37 -7.43
N TYR A 521 0.21 19.61 -6.77
CA TYR A 521 -1.15 20.07 -6.42
C TYR A 521 -1.18 21.36 -5.60
N LEU A 522 -0.13 21.67 -4.87
CA LEU A 522 -0.05 22.90 -4.08
C LEU A 522 0.04 24.13 -4.98
N ASP A 523 0.67 23.98 -6.16
CA ASP A 523 0.95 25.10 -7.06
C ASP A 523 1.01 24.66 -8.54
N PRO A 524 -0.08 24.11 -9.10
CA PRO A 524 -0.07 23.42 -10.39
C PRO A 524 0.27 24.29 -11.59
N HIS A 525 0.01 25.60 -11.49
CA HIS A 525 0.22 26.55 -12.57
C HIS A 525 1.56 27.32 -12.48
N ASN A 526 2.41 27.01 -11.51
CA ASN A 526 3.71 27.66 -11.37
C ASN A 526 4.65 27.25 -12.51
N THR A 527 5.08 28.22 -13.29
CA THR A 527 6.02 28.01 -14.41
C THR A 527 7.48 28.21 -14.01
N ARG A 528 7.76 28.76 -12.81
CA ARG A 528 9.10 29.13 -12.33
C ARG A 528 9.68 28.12 -11.35
N ALA A 529 8.83 27.39 -10.61
CA ALA A 529 9.23 26.37 -9.66
C ALA A 529 8.25 25.18 -9.70
N PHE A 530 8.68 24.02 -9.24
CA PHE A 530 7.79 22.85 -9.11
C PHE A 530 6.68 23.09 -8.09
N CYS A 531 6.95 23.93 -7.09
CA CYS A 531 6.04 24.43 -6.07
C CYS A 531 6.67 25.68 -5.43
N ALA A 532 5.85 26.67 -5.12
CA ALA A 532 6.29 27.83 -4.35
C ALA A 532 6.53 27.45 -2.88
N PRO A 533 7.66 27.86 -2.27
CA PRO A 533 8.01 27.48 -0.88
C PRO A 533 6.92 27.88 0.15
N GLU A 534 6.30 29.04 -0.02
CA GLU A 534 5.23 29.52 0.86
C GLU A 534 3.97 28.64 0.80
N LYS A 535 3.62 28.11 -0.37
CA LYS A 535 2.50 27.16 -0.51
C LYS A 535 2.82 25.78 0.03
N GLU A 536 4.06 25.34 -0.17
CA GLU A 536 4.57 24.11 0.44
C GLU A 536 4.51 24.19 1.96
N ALA A 537 5.04 25.25 2.55
CA ALA A 537 5.03 25.49 3.99
C ALA A 537 3.61 25.67 4.57
N TYR A 538 2.65 26.13 3.75
CA TYR A 538 1.26 26.31 4.18
C TYR A 538 0.52 24.98 4.30
N TRP A 539 0.70 24.05 3.36
CA TRP A 539 -0.11 22.84 3.23
C TRP A 539 0.56 21.55 3.72
N MET A 540 1.89 21.41 3.55
CA MET A 540 2.59 20.18 3.92
C MET A 540 2.74 20.02 5.44
N PRO A 541 2.75 18.77 5.92
CA PRO A 541 2.61 17.49 5.20
C PRO A 541 1.14 17.16 4.87
N VAL A 542 0.92 16.20 3.99
CA VAL A 542 -0.43 15.62 3.77
C VAL A 542 -0.94 15.02 5.08
N ASN A 543 -2.09 15.51 5.56
CA ASN A 543 -2.62 15.10 6.86
C ASN A 543 -3.28 13.72 6.83
N LEU A 544 -4.00 13.40 5.75
CA LEU A 544 -4.61 12.09 5.53
C LEU A 544 -4.43 11.69 4.06
N TYR A 545 -3.93 10.49 3.85
CA TYR A 545 -3.77 9.88 2.53
C TYR A 545 -4.52 8.55 2.47
N ILE A 546 -5.45 8.41 1.51
CA ILE A 546 -6.22 7.19 1.32
C ILE A 546 -5.84 6.54 0.00
N GLY A 547 -5.55 5.22 0.03
CA GLY A 547 -5.19 4.49 -1.18
C GLY A 547 -4.84 3.03 -0.94
N GLY A 548 -4.64 2.26 -2.02
CA GLY A 548 -4.46 0.82 -1.98
C GLY A 548 -3.18 0.35 -1.28
N ALA A 549 -3.28 -0.72 -0.51
CA ALA A 549 -2.14 -1.32 0.20
C ALA A 549 -1.07 -1.91 -0.73
N GLU A 550 -1.41 -2.19 -2.00
CA GLU A 550 -0.48 -2.66 -3.04
C GLU A 550 0.66 -1.67 -3.33
N HIS A 551 0.47 -0.40 -2.98
CA HIS A 551 1.47 0.65 -3.16
C HIS A 551 2.51 0.73 -2.03
N ALA A 552 2.42 -0.13 -1.01
CA ALA A 552 3.28 -0.09 0.17
C ALA A 552 4.79 -0.06 -0.16
N VAL A 553 5.25 -0.94 -1.05
CA VAL A 553 6.66 -1.05 -1.47
C VAL A 553 6.92 -0.53 -2.88
N LEU A 554 5.92 0.09 -3.52
CA LEU A 554 5.99 0.76 -4.82
C LEU A 554 5.94 2.28 -4.60
N HIS A 555 4.81 2.92 -4.99
CA HIS A 555 4.63 4.36 -4.92
C HIS A 555 5.01 4.97 -3.56
N LEU A 556 4.54 4.40 -2.44
CA LEU A 556 4.81 4.97 -1.11
C LEU A 556 6.30 4.98 -0.77
N LEU A 557 7.03 3.91 -1.10
CA LEU A 557 8.47 3.84 -0.85
C LEU A 557 9.23 4.84 -1.72
N TYR A 558 8.88 4.94 -3.00
CA TYR A 558 9.54 5.84 -3.95
C TYR A 558 9.22 7.31 -3.65
N ALA A 559 7.97 7.64 -3.31
CA ALA A 559 7.57 8.99 -2.93
C ALA A 559 8.31 9.46 -1.67
N ARG A 560 8.45 8.60 -0.65
CA ARG A 560 9.24 8.90 0.55
C ARG A 560 10.71 9.14 0.22
N PHE A 561 11.30 8.34 -0.66
CA PHE A 561 12.68 8.52 -1.11
C PHE A 561 12.87 9.88 -1.81
N TRP A 562 12.05 10.21 -2.81
CA TRP A 562 12.14 11.48 -3.52
C TRP A 562 11.91 12.67 -2.59
N HIS A 563 10.95 12.57 -1.70
CA HIS A 563 10.67 13.62 -0.71
C HIS A 563 11.87 13.88 0.21
N LYS A 564 12.53 12.82 0.70
CA LYS A 564 13.75 12.96 1.51
C LYS A 564 14.89 13.63 0.75
N VAL A 565 15.03 13.36 -0.54
CA VAL A 565 16.02 14.06 -1.36
C VAL A 565 15.66 15.54 -1.49
N LEU A 566 14.38 15.87 -1.72
CA LEU A 566 13.92 17.27 -1.77
C LEU A 566 14.11 17.97 -0.41
N TYR A 567 13.89 17.27 0.70
CA TYR A 567 14.16 17.77 2.05
C TYR A 567 15.65 18.08 2.26
N ASP A 568 16.55 17.19 1.88
CA ASP A 568 17.99 17.36 2.03
C ASP A 568 18.56 18.55 1.22
N ILE A 569 17.86 18.91 0.17
CA ILE A 569 18.26 20.07 -0.66
C ILE A 569 17.49 21.36 -0.28
N GLY A 570 16.69 21.29 0.78
CA GLY A 570 15.98 22.45 1.34
C GLY A 570 14.81 22.95 0.50
N LEU A 571 14.17 22.07 -0.29
CA LEU A 571 13.05 22.40 -1.18
C LEU A 571 11.68 22.06 -0.58
N VAL A 572 11.67 21.24 0.46
CA VAL A 572 10.50 20.95 1.29
C VAL A 572 10.91 21.02 2.75
N HIS A 573 9.96 21.36 3.64
CA HIS A 573 10.28 21.57 5.06
C HIS A 573 10.00 20.34 5.94
N THR A 574 9.34 19.32 5.41
CA THR A 574 9.03 18.08 6.13
C THR A 574 9.90 16.92 5.62
N ASN A 575 10.28 16.00 6.54
CA ASN A 575 11.09 14.83 6.19
C ASN A 575 10.26 13.65 5.66
N GLU A 576 8.93 13.72 5.81
CA GLU A 576 7.97 12.73 5.30
C GLU A 576 6.79 13.43 4.62
N PRO A 577 6.29 12.89 3.49
CA PRO A 577 5.20 13.52 2.74
C PRO A 577 3.82 13.31 3.35
N PHE A 578 3.57 12.14 3.98
CA PHE A 578 2.24 11.70 4.40
C PHE A 578 2.23 11.34 5.88
N THR A 579 1.43 12.06 6.69
CA THR A 579 1.35 11.83 8.14
C THR A 579 0.55 10.59 8.47
N ARG A 580 -0.71 10.53 8.02
CA ARG A 580 -1.62 9.42 8.25
C ARG A 580 -1.98 8.73 6.93
N LEU A 581 -1.84 7.41 6.91
CA LEU A 581 -2.24 6.56 5.79
C LEU A 581 -3.41 5.66 6.21
N VAL A 582 -4.40 5.57 5.34
CA VAL A 582 -5.50 4.60 5.47
C VAL A 582 -5.60 3.80 4.18
N ASN A 583 -5.56 2.48 4.29
CA ASN A 583 -5.80 1.62 3.15
C ASN A 583 -7.26 1.20 3.15
N GLN A 584 -7.98 1.54 2.07
CA GLN A 584 -9.31 0.98 1.83
C GLN A 584 -9.19 -0.50 1.45
N GLY A 585 -10.23 -1.26 1.79
CA GLY A 585 -10.39 -2.62 1.33
C GLY A 585 -10.67 -2.67 -0.18
N MET A 586 -10.69 -3.86 -0.73
CA MET A 586 -10.99 -4.04 -2.15
C MET A 586 -12.48 -4.34 -2.33
N ILE A 587 -13.18 -3.58 -3.16
CA ILE A 587 -14.51 -3.98 -3.63
C ILE A 587 -14.33 -5.06 -4.70
N THR A 588 -14.80 -6.25 -4.36
CA THR A 588 -14.75 -7.45 -5.20
C THR A 588 -16.09 -7.68 -5.89
N SER A 589 -16.15 -8.62 -6.83
CA SER A 589 -17.38 -9.03 -7.49
C SER A 589 -17.46 -10.55 -7.57
N PHE A 590 -18.63 -11.06 -7.94
CA PHE A 590 -18.77 -12.48 -8.21
C PHE A 590 -18.00 -12.86 -9.47
N ALA A 591 -17.43 -14.06 -9.44
CA ALA A 591 -16.84 -14.75 -10.56
C ALA A 591 -17.27 -16.21 -10.53
N TYR A 592 -17.04 -16.93 -11.60
CA TYR A 592 -17.48 -18.31 -11.75
C TYR A 592 -16.28 -19.20 -12.04
N GLN A 593 -16.16 -20.28 -11.30
CA GLN A 593 -14.98 -21.13 -11.26
C GLN A 593 -15.33 -22.55 -11.73
N ARG A 594 -14.50 -23.10 -12.62
CA ARG A 594 -14.54 -24.52 -13.00
C ARG A 594 -13.96 -25.40 -11.88
N LYS A 595 -14.17 -26.70 -11.96
CA LYS A 595 -13.62 -27.69 -11.02
C LYS A 595 -12.08 -27.65 -10.92
N ASN A 596 -11.40 -27.28 -12.00
CA ASN A 596 -9.94 -27.12 -12.06
C ASN A 596 -9.44 -25.78 -11.49
N LYS A 597 -10.32 -25.00 -10.85
CA LYS A 597 -10.09 -23.68 -10.28
C LYS A 597 -9.83 -22.55 -11.28
N SER A 598 -9.96 -22.78 -12.60
CA SER A 598 -9.91 -21.69 -13.58
C SER A 598 -11.21 -20.88 -13.55
N LEU A 599 -11.09 -19.55 -13.75
CA LEU A 599 -12.24 -18.65 -13.77
C LEU A 599 -12.79 -18.48 -15.19
N VAL A 600 -14.11 -18.29 -15.28
CA VAL A 600 -14.86 -18.12 -16.54
C VAL A 600 -15.37 -16.69 -16.64
N PRO A 601 -15.24 -16.00 -17.80
CA PRO A 601 -15.86 -14.70 -18.03
C PRO A 601 -17.38 -14.74 -17.80
N THR A 602 -17.92 -13.70 -17.16
CA THR A 602 -19.34 -13.69 -16.74
C THR A 602 -20.33 -13.77 -17.90
N ASP A 603 -19.95 -13.29 -19.08
CA ASP A 603 -20.78 -13.39 -20.30
C ASP A 603 -20.81 -14.81 -20.91
N GLU A 604 -19.91 -15.69 -20.48
CA GLU A 604 -19.88 -17.11 -20.84
C GLU A 604 -20.63 -18.00 -19.82
N VAL A 605 -21.34 -17.41 -18.86
CA VAL A 605 -22.07 -18.13 -17.80
C VAL A 605 -23.57 -18.06 -18.05
N ILE A 606 -24.27 -19.17 -17.78
CA ILE A 606 -25.74 -19.26 -17.76
C ILE A 606 -26.15 -19.60 -16.34
N GLN A 607 -27.08 -18.84 -15.79
CA GLN A 607 -27.74 -19.17 -14.53
C GLN A 607 -28.90 -20.12 -14.85
N THR A 608 -28.81 -21.38 -14.37
CA THR A 608 -29.81 -22.44 -14.62
C THR A 608 -30.74 -22.66 -13.42
N GLY A 609 -30.50 -21.98 -12.28
CA GLY A 609 -31.35 -22.00 -11.07
C GLY A 609 -30.92 -20.89 -10.11
N GLU A 610 -31.52 -20.83 -8.91
CA GLU A 610 -31.31 -19.76 -7.93
C GLU A 610 -29.82 -19.58 -7.57
N ASP A 611 -29.09 -20.70 -7.38
CA ASP A 611 -27.64 -20.72 -7.11
C ASP A 611 -26.89 -21.74 -7.97
N THR A 612 -27.39 -22.03 -9.17
CA THR A 612 -26.76 -22.97 -10.10
C THR A 612 -26.36 -22.29 -11.38
N PHE A 613 -25.09 -22.49 -11.78
CA PHE A 613 -24.46 -21.84 -12.90
C PHE A 613 -23.76 -22.86 -13.79
N GLU A 614 -23.83 -22.67 -15.10
CA GLU A 614 -23.19 -23.51 -16.10
C GLU A 614 -22.46 -22.67 -17.15
N GLU A 615 -21.35 -23.18 -17.65
CA GLU A 615 -20.61 -22.54 -18.73
C GLU A 615 -21.31 -22.72 -20.07
N LYS A 616 -21.43 -21.64 -20.84
CA LYS A 616 -21.97 -21.67 -22.21
C LYS A 616 -21.12 -22.58 -23.11
N GLY A 617 -21.77 -23.42 -23.87
CA GLY A 617 -21.11 -24.27 -24.86
C GLY A 617 -20.57 -25.59 -24.30
N THR A 618 -20.10 -25.67 -23.07
CA THR A 618 -19.61 -26.91 -22.44
C THR A 618 -20.65 -27.58 -21.54
N GLY A 619 -21.54 -26.78 -20.91
CA GLY A 619 -22.48 -27.25 -19.88
C GLY A 619 -21.80 -27.64 -18.56
N GLU A 620 -20.52 -27.29 -18.38
CA GLU A 620 -19.82 -27.56 -17.12
C GLU A 620 -20.44 -26.75 -15.98
N LYS A 621 -20.73 -27.40 -14.85
CA LYS A 621 -21.22 -26.74 -13.65
C LYS A 621 -20.14 -25.88 -13.04
N LEU A 622 -20.49 -24.65 -12.73
CA LEU A 622 -19.60 -23.64 -12.17
C LEU A 622 -19.95 -23.34 -10.72
N GLU A 623 -18.92 -23.08 -9.92
CA GLU A 623 -19.04 -22.55 -8.55
C GLU A 623 -18.96 -21.03 -8.58
N ARG A 624 -19.90 -20.35 -7.89
CA ARG A 624 -19.83 -18.90 -7.70
C ARG A 624 -18.85 -18.57 -6.59
N VAL A 625 -17.81 -17.81 -6.90
CA VAL A 625 -16.76 -17.40 -5.99
C VAL A 625 -16.63 -15.88 -5.97
N ILE A 626 -15.96 -15.34 -4.94
CA ILE A 626 -15.61 -13.91 -4.88
C ILE A 626 -14.23 -13.72 -5.49
N ALA A 627 -14.11 -12.77 -6.42
CA ALA A 627 -12.85 -12.44 -7.09
C ALA A 627 -12.69 -10.93 -7.29
N LYS A 628 -11.45 -10.49 -7.53
CA LYS A 628 -11.17 -9.13 -7.96
C LYS A 628 -11.87 -8.83 -9.27
N MET A 629 -12.42 -7.61 -9.40
CA MET A 629 -12.97 -7.14 -10.67
C MET A 629 -11.86 -7.04 -11.72
N SER A 630 -12.10 -7.66 -12.89
CA SER A 630 -11.16 -7.59 -14.00
C SER A 630 -11.89 -7.61 -15.35
N LYS A 631 -11.28 -6.94 -16.34
CA LYS A 631 -11.82 -6.90 -17.71
C LYS A 631 -11.82 -8.29 -18.39
N SER A 632 -10.86 -9.14 -18.04
CA SER A 632 -10.77 -10.51 -18.55
C SER A 632 -11.90 -11.39 -18.05
N LEU A 633 -12.35 -11.19 -16.82
CA LEU A 633 -13.48 -11.92 -16.24
C LEU A 633 -14.83 -11.29 -16.58
N LYS A 634 -14.83 -10.10 -17.17
CA LYS A 634 -16.04 -9.32 -17.45
C LYS A 634 -17.00 -9.20 -16.26
N ASN A 635 -16.45 -9.21 -15.06
CA ASN A 635 -17.18 -9.05 -13.80
C ASN A 635 -17.07 -7.62 -13.23
N VAL A 636 -16.62 -6.67 -14.04
CA VAL A 636 -16.53 -5.24 -13.71
C VAL A 636 -17.93 -4.63 -13.71
N ILE A 637 -18.26 -3.89 -12.64
CA ILE A 637 -19.50 -3.13 -12.53
C ILE A 637 -19.18 -1.66 -12.82
N ASN A 638 -19.90 -1.11 -13.80
CA ASN A 638 -19.73 0.28 -14.24
C ASN A 638 -20.46 1.24 -13.29
N PRO A 639 -19.80 2.24 -12.70
CA PRO A 639 -20.46 3.21 -11.85
C PRO A 639 -21.50 4.07 -12.59
N ASP A 640 -21.33 4.36 -13.89
CA ASP A 640 -22.30 5.12 -14.68
C ASP A 640 -23.69 4.47 -14.66
N GLU A 641 -23.75 3.14 -14.79
CA GLU A 641 -25.02 2.39 -14.77
C GLU A 641 -25.70 2.47 -13.38
N MET A 642 -24.90 2.43 -12.33
CA MET A 642 -25.41 2.50 -10.95
C MET A 642 -25.94 3.91 -10.64
N ILE A 643 -25.22 4.95 -11.05
CA ILE A 643 -25.63 6.36 -10.88
C ILE A 643 -26.90 6.65 -11.70
N GLU A 644 -26.98 6.17 -12.93
CA GLU A 644 -28.16 6.34 -13.77
C GLU A 644 -29.41 5.70 -13.17
N GLN A 645 -29.28 4.54 -12.51
CA GLN A 645 -30.41 3.83 -11.94
C GLN A 645 -30.79 4.28 -10.54
N TYR A 646 -29.83 4.67 -9.70
CA TYR A 646 -30.04 4.88 -8.27
C TYR A 646 -29.51 6.21 -7.73
N GLY A 647 -28.79 6.98 -8.54
CA GLY A 647 -28.19 8.25 -8.16
C GLY A 647 -26.82 8.14 -7.50
N ALA A 648 -26.04 9.21 -7.60
CA ALA A 648 -24.71 9.33 -7.03
C ALA A 648 -24.71 9.23 -5.50
N ASP A 649 -25.66 9.90 -4.83
CA ASP A 649 -25.76 9.86 -3.37
C ASP A 649 -26.02 8.43 -2.84
N SER A 650 -26.81 7.63 -3.57
CA SER A 650 -27.03 6.22 -3.21
C SER A 650 -25.75 5.39 -3.35
N CYS A 651 -25.00 5.60 -4.44
CA CYS A 651 -23.74 4.90 -4.68
C CYS A 651 -22.71 5.25 -3.60
N ARG A 652 -22.50 6.53 -3.29
CA ARG A 652 -21.61 7.02 -2.22
C ARG A 652 -21.93 6.39 -0.86
N MET A 653 -23.18 6.48 -0.45
CA MET A 653 -23.63 5.93 0.82
C MET A 653 -23.51 4.41 0.86
N TYR A 654 -23.78 3.71 -0.24
CA TYR A 654 -23.70 2.26 -0.27
C TYR A 654 -22.25 1.76 -0.12
N GLU A 655 -21.28 2.37 -0.80
CA GLU A 655 -19.86 2.03 -0.65
C GLU A 655 -19.40 2.14 0.81
N MET A 656 -19.86 3.18 1.50
CA MET A 656 -19.53 3.39 2.91
C MET A 656 -20.34 2.52 3.88
N PHE A 657 -21.51 2.02 3.46
CA PHE A 657 -22.38 1.20 4.28
C PHE A 657 -22.02 -0.29 4.27
N MET A 658 -21.41 -0.79 3.20
CA MET A 658 -21.11 -2.23 3.01
C MET A 658 -20.30 -2.85 4.15
N GLY A 659 -19.51 -2.06 4.89
CA GLY A 659 -18.67 -2.52 6.00
C GLY A 659 -17.58 -1.52 6.38
N PRO A 660 -16.66 -1.88 7.28
CA PRO A 660 -15.51 -1.06 7.62
C PRO A 660 -14.67 -0.73 6.38
N LEU A 661 -14.09 0.48 6.34
CA LEU A 661 -13.37 0.99 5.17
C LEU A 661 -12.16 0.11 4.78
N ASP A 662 -11.47 -0.44 5.75
CA ASP A 662 -10.26 -1.26 5.58
C ASP A 662 -10.52 -2.73 5.20
N MET A 663 -11.81 -3.15 5.15
CA MET A 663 -12.19 -4.52 4.86
C MET A 663 -12.58 -4.70 3.39
N SER A 664 -12.08 -5.75 2.74
CA SER A 664 -12.55 -6.13 1.39
C SER A 664 -14.00 -6.64 1.44
N LYS A 665 -14.81 -6.23 0.47
CA LYS A 665 -16.26 -6.45 0.44
C LYS A 665 -16.74 -6.83 -0.96
N PRO A 666 -17.63 -7.83 -1.11
CA PRO A 666 -18.26 -8.13 -2.38
C PRO A 666 -19.38 -7.13 -2.67
N TRP A 667 -19.40 -6.60 -3.89
CA TRP A 667 -20.50 -5.75 -4.37
C TRP A 667 -21.81 -6.54 -4.44
N ASN A 668 -22.89 -5.94 -3.93
CA ASN A 668 -24.23 -6.50 -4.00
C ASN A 668 -25.24 -5.38 -4.31
N THR A 669 -25.78 -5.37 -5.51
CA THR A 669 -26.73 -4.34 -5.98
C THR A 669 -28.03 -4.31 -5.14
N GLN A 670 -28.43 -5.42 -4.49
CA GLN A 670 -29.58 -5.42 -3.58
C GLN A 670 -29.36 -4.52 -2.36
N GLY A 671 -28.10 -4.43 -1.88
CA GLY A 671 -27.75 -3.51 -0.80
C GLY A 671 -27.86 -2.04 -1.24
N LEU A 672 -27.46 -1.72 -2.47
CA LEU A 672 -27.62 -0.38 -3.07
C LEU A 672 -29.12 0.04 -3.13
N ILE A 673 -30.00 -0.87 -3.52
CA ILE A 673 -31.46 -0.62 -3.52
C ILE A 673 -31.95 -0.28 -2.10
N GLY A 674 -31.38 -0.92 -1.08
CA GLY A 674 -31.68 -0.61 0.33
C GLY A 674 -31.34 0.83 0.71
N ILE A 675 -30.19 1.33 0.26
CA ILE A 675 -29.76 2.72 0.46
C ILE A 675 -30.62 3.70 -0.35
N PHE A 676 -30.93 3.37 -1.61
CA PHE A 676 -31.83 4.20 -2.40
C PHE A 676 -33.20 4.42 -1.71
N ARG A 677 -33.80 3.33 -1.19
CA ARG A 677 -35.04 3.41 -0.41
C ARG A 677 -34.88 4.22 0.88
N PHE A 678 -33.70 4.24 1.47
CA PHE A 678 -33.41 5.09 2.62
C PHE A 678 -33.43 6.58 2.24
N LEU A 679 -32.84 6.95 1.10
CA LEU A 679 -32.91 8.34 0.59
C LEU A 679 -34.34 8.73 0.17
N GLU A 680 -35.10 7.84 -0.46
CA GLU A 680 -36.52 8.07 -0.72
C GLU A 680 -37.30 8.36 0.57
N LYS A 681 -36.98 7.66 1.67
CA LYS A 681 -37.60 7.90 2.98
C LYS A 681 -37.22 9.27 3.57
N ILE A 682 -35.95 9.70 3.39
CA ILE A 682 -35.52 11.04 3.79
C ILE A 682 -36.28 12.10 2.98
N TRP A 683 -36.36 11.90 1.64
CA TRP A 683 -37.14 12.78 0.79
C TRP A 683 -38.61 12.90 1.21
N ALA A 684 -39.25 11.79 1.51
CA ALA A 684 -40.64 11.78 2.02
C ALA A 684 -40.79 12.50 3.37
N LEU A 685 -39.75 12.49 4.22
CA LEU A 685 -39.76 13.25 5.48
C LEU A 685 -39.76 14.77 5.26
N SER A 686 -39.17 15.27 4.18
CA SER A 686 -39.17 16.71 3.84
C SER A 686 -40.53 17.26 3.48
N GLU A 687 -41.50 16.40 3.20
CA GLU A 687 -42.87 16.77 2.90
C GLU A 687 -43.76 16.87 4.18
N LYS A 688 -43.22 16.47 5.35
CA LYS A 688 -43.94 16.60 6.62
C LYS A 688 -43.94 18.03 7.12
N GLU A 689 -44.99 18.38 7.89
CA GLU A 689 -45.06 19.67 8.54
C GLU A 689 -43.92 19.86 9.54
N LEU A 690 -43.20 20.98 9.39
CA LEU A 690 -42.15 21.38 10.34
C LEU A 690 -42.74 22.29 11.42
N VAL A 691 -42.52 21.95 12.67
CA VAL A 691 -43.01 22.69 13.82
C VAL A 691 -41.88 23.47 14.46
N SER A 692 -42.06 24.80 14.58
CA SER A 692 -41.14 25.65 15.36
C SER A 692 -41.27 25.33 16.86
N CYS A 693 -40.16 25.03 17.50
CA CYS A 693 -40.10 24.87 18.95
C CYS A 693 -38.64 25.16 19.43
N PRO A 694 -38.42 25.34 20.74
CA PRO A 694 -37.11 25.58 21.29
C PRO A 694 -36.11 24.44 20.94
N VAL A 695 -34.84 24.81 20.74
CA VAL A 695 -33.77 23.82 20.55
C VAL A 695 -33.68 22.90 21.77
N ASN A 696 -33.59 21.60 21.50
CA ASN A 696 -33.60 20.55 22.54
C ASN A 696 -34.89 20.54 23.38
N ASP A 697 -36.05 20.79 22.76
CA ASP A 697 -37.34 20.74 23.39
C ASP A 697 -37.65 19.36 23.99
N THR A 698 -38.05 19.35 25.25
CA THR A 698 -38.45 18.16 26.01
C THR A 698 -39.85 18.33 26.66
N SER A 699 -40.66 19.25 26.12
CA SER A 699 -41.95 19.60 26.72
C SER A 699 -43.01 18.49 26.70
N THR A 700 -42.83 17.52 25.79
CA THR A 700 -43.66 16.30 25.74
C THR A 700 -42.78 15.05 25.75
N PRO A 701 -43.30 13.88 26.17
CA PRO A 701 -42.54 12.62 26.13
C PRO A 701 -41.98 12.29 24.74
N GLU A 702 -42.73 12.52 23.66
CA GLU A 702 -42.28 12.30 22.29
C GLU A 702 -41.15 13.23 21.92
N ARG A 703 -41.24 14.54 22.24
CA ARG A 703 -40.17 15.50 21.97
C ARG A 703 -38.92 15.20 22.80
N ALA A 704 -39.08 14.79 24.06
CA ALA A 704 -37.96 14.36 24.90
C ALA A 704 -37.23 13.15 24.31
N GLU A 705 -37.95 12.16 23.80
CA GLU A 705 -37.40 10.98 23.14
C GLU A 705 -36.66 11.38 21.85
N ILE A 706 -37.25 12.22 21.00
CA ILE A 706 -36.63 12.67 19.73
C ILE A 706 -35.36 13.48 20.01
N THR A 707 -35.42 14.41 20.97
CA THR A 707 -34.28 15.23 21.40
C THR A 707 -33.13 14.37 21.90
N LYS A 708 -33.43 13.37 22.73
CA LYS A 708 -32.47 12.39 23.22
C LYS A 708 -31.85 11.63 22.07
N LEU A 709 -32.65 11.08 21.16
CA LEU A 709 -32.18 10.30 20.03
C LEU A 709 -31.36 11.16 19.06
N LEU A 710 -31.77 12.44 18.81
CA LEU A 710 -31.00 13.38 18.01
C LEU A 710 -29.59 13.59 18.59
N ASN A 711 -29.48 13.91 19.89
CA ASN A 711 -28.19 14.16 20.51
C ASN A 711 -27.27 12.92 20.49
N LYS A 712 -27.82 11.73 20.71
CA LYS A 712 -27.09 10.46 20.52
C LYS A 712 -26.65 10.27 19.09
N THR A 713 -27.47 10.61 18.11
CA THR A 713 -27.16 10.50 16.68
C THR A 713 -26.06 11.48 16.30
N ILE A 714 -26.16 12.75 16.74
CA ILE A 714 -25.08 13.74 16.51
C ILE A 714 -23.77 13.23 17.08
N LYS A 715 -23.76 12.80 18.34
CA LYS A 715 -22.57 12.26 19.00
C LYS A 715 -21.96 11.10 18.21
N LYS A 716 -22.76 10.07 17.92
CA LYS A 716 -22.30 8.87 17.24
C LYS A 716 -21.78 9.16 15.82
N VAL A 717 -22.52 9.93 15.02
CA VAL A 717 -22.12 10.29 13.66
C VAL A 717 -20.84 11.14 13.66
N THR A 718 -20.69 12.06 14.64
CA THR A 718 -19.47 12.86 14.81
C THR A 718 -18.25 11.99 15.08
N GLU A 719 -18.34 11.11 16.08
CA GLU A 719 -17.24 10.22 16.46
C GLU A 719 -16.85 9.25 15.33
N ASP A 720 -17.87 8.66 14.69
CA ASP A 720 -17.67 7.70 13.61
C ASP A 720 -17.10 8.36 12.34
N THR A 721 -17.56 9.56 11.98
CA THR A 721 -17.02 10.29 10.82
C THR A 721 -15.57 10.70 11.05
N ALA A 722 -15.22 11.18 12.23
CA ALA A 722 -13.87 11.56 12.59
C ALA A 722 -12.89 10.37 12.57
N THR A 723 -13.39 9.16 12.83
CA THR A 723 -12.59 7.92 12.85
C THR A 723 -12.77 7.04 11.61
N LEU A 724 -13.47 7.54 10.57
CA LEU A 724 -13.74 6.87 9.30
C LEU A 724 -14.61 5.59 9.43
N ASN A 725 -15.41 5.48 10.49
CA ASN A 725 -16.36 4.39 10.72
C ASN A 725 -17.72 4.70 10.08
N PHE A 726 -17.73 4.96 8.78
CA PHE A 726 -18.88 5.47 8.06
C PHE A 726 -20.10 4.53 8.08
N ASN A 727 -19.89 3.22 8.07
CA ASN A 727 -20.94 2.22 8.07
C ASN A 727 -21.81 2.29 9.35
N THR A 728 -21.19 2.54 10.52
CA THR A 728 -21.92 2.69 11.79
C THR A 728 -22.59 4.05 11.91
N ALA A 729 -22.00 5.12 11.35
CA ALA A 729 -22.62 6.42 11.23
C ALA A 729 -23.92 6.35 10.39
N ILE A 730 -23.87 5.70 9.21
CA ILE A 730 -25.04 5.51 8.35
C ILE A 730 -26.11 4.68 9.05
N SER A 731 -25.73 3.61 9.73
CA SER A 731 -26.66 2.78 10.52
C SER A 731 -27.37 3.60 11.59
N GLN A 732 -26.66 4.49 12.29
CA GLN A 732 -27.26 5.37 13.30
C GLN A 732 -28.23 6.38 12.66
N MET A 733 -27.91 6.95 11.51
CA MET A 733 -28.80 7.82 10.76
C MET A 733 -30.06 7.08 10.31
N MET A 734 -29.96 5.81 9.91
CA MET A 734 -31.12 4.98 9.56
C MET A 734 -32.06 4.75 10.79
N ILE A 735 -31.49 4.50 11.96
CA ILE A 735 -32.27 4.36 13.22
C ILE A 735 -33.04 5.67 13.47
N PHE A 736 -32.37 6.80 13.33
CA PHE A 736 -32.95 8.12 13.54
C PHE A 736 -34.11 8.42 12.56
N VAL A 737 -33.89 8.23 11.26
CA VAL A 737 -34.91 8.41 10.21
C VAL A 737 -36.10 7.48 10.42
N ASN A 738 -35.89 6.23 10.81
CA ASN A 738 -36.95 5.29 11.11
C ASN A 738 -37.85 5.77 12.28
N ARG A 739 -37.28 6.44 13.28
CA ARG A 739 -38.06 7.04 14.37
C ARG A 739 -38.84 8.27 13.89
N LEU A 740 -38.18 9.19 13.14
CA LEU A 740 -38.83 10.38 12.60
C LEU A 740 -39.98 10.05 11.63
N SER A 741 -39.87 8.95 10.89
CA SER A 741 -40.91 8.51 9.96
C SER A 741 -42.25 8.19 10.66
N LYS A 742 -42.23 7.87 11.96
CA LYS A 742 -43.43 7.58 12.78
C LYS A 742 -44.06 8.84 13.35
N CYS A 743 -43.40 9.99 13.33
CA CYS A 743 -43.91 11.26 13.82
C CYS A 743 -44.90 11.87 12.82
N THR A 744 -45.93 12.52 13.28
CA THR A 744 -46.88 13.28 12.44
C THR A 744 -46.25 14.59 11.96
N THR A 745 -45.57 15.27 12.87
CA THR A 745 -44.84 16.54 12.58
C THR A 745 -43.41 16.38 13.05
N VAL A 746 -42.51 17.19 12.49
CA VAL A 746 -41.04 17.12 12.83
C VAL A 746 -40.62 18.49 13.38
N PRO A 747 -39.94 18.55 14.54
CA PRO A 747 -39.35 19.80 15.02
C PRO A 747 -38.33 20.37 14.03
N GLN A 748 -38.42 21.64 13.68
CA GLN A 748 -37.55 22.27 12.67
C GLN A 748 -36.06 22.10 13.02
N PHE A 749 -35.67 22.40 14.26
CA PHE A 749 -34.25 22.24 14.69
C PHE A 749 -33.74 20.80 14.56
N VAL A 750 -34.61 19.81 14.72
CA VAL A 750 -34.27 18.38 14.54
C VAL A 750 -33.97 18.07 13.09
N TRP A 751 -34.83 18.60 12.21
CA TRP A 751 -34.65 18.41 10.76
C TRP A 751 -33.42 19.12 10.23
N GLU A 752 -33.20 20.39 10.60
CA GLU A 752 -31.98 21.13 10.25
C GLU A 752 -30.69 20.42 10.70
N ALA A 753 -30.66 19.93 11.94
CA ALA A 753 -29.51 19.17 12.45
C ALA A 753 -29.29 17.88 11.67
N PHE A 754 -30.36 17.15 11.32
CA PHE A 754 -30.24 15.92 10.53
C PHE A 754 -29.76 16.18 9.10
N VAL A 755 -30.27 17.22 8.43
CA VAL A 755 -29.82 17.61 7.08
C VAL A 755 -28.32 17.92 7.08
N LYS A 756 -27.81 18.55 8.14
CA LYS A 756 -26.36 18.76 8.30
C LYS A 756 -25.59 17.47 8.51
N LEU A 757 -26.12 16.51 9.26
CA LEU A 757 -25.45 15.21 9.49
C LEU A 757 -25.34 14.36 8.21
N ILE A 758 -26.36 14.40 7.35
CA ILE A 758 -26.36 13.62 6.10
C ILE A 758 -25.54 14.28 4.99
N ALA A 759 -25.29 15.60 5.07
CA ALA A 759 -24.65 16.37 4.02
C ALA A 759 -23.29 15.83 3.52
N PRO A 760 -22.37 15.36 4.35
CA PRO A 760 -21.13 14.74 3.85
C PRO A 760 -21.39 13.44 3.08
N TYR A 761 -22.38 12.67 3.45
CA TYR A 761 -22.67 11.33 2.94
C TYR A 761 -23.48 11.36 1.64
N ALA A 762 -24.50 12.20 1.59
CA ALA A 762 -25.39 12.39 0.46
C ALA A 762 -25.56 13.89 0.18
N PRO A 763 -24.55 14.52 -0.44
CA PRO A 763 -24.47 15.98 -0.53
C PRO A 763 -25.55 16.59 -1.44
N HIS A 764 -25.96 15.89 -2.50
CA HIS A 764 -26.92 16.47 -3.44
C HIS A 764 -28.31 16.60 -2.80
N ILE A 765 -28.80 15.53 -2.17
CA ILE A 765 -30.09 15.60 -1.47
C ILE A 765 -30.02 16.58 -0.29
N ALA A 766 -28.89 16.64 0.41
CA ALA A 766 -28.74 17.54 1.55
C ALA A 766 -28.79 19.02 1.16
N GLU A 767 -28.15 19.41 0.08
CA GLU A 767 -28.24 20.78 -0.49
C GLU A 767 -29.68 21.14 -0.88
N GLU A 768 -30.38 20.22 -1.55
CA GLU A 768 -31.78 20.43 -1.94
C GLU A 768 -32.71 20.57 -0.73
N LEU A 769 -32.52 19.76 0.31
CA LEU A 769 -33.25 19.86 1.56
C LEU A 769 -32.92 21.13 2.33
N TRP A 770 -31.68 21.62 2.22
CA TRP A 770 -31.26 22.88 2.82
C TRP A 770 -31.90 24.08 2.13
N GLU A 771 -31.95 24.06 0.81
CA GLU A 771 -32.69 25.07 0.04
C GLU A 771 -34.21 25.06 0.36
N LYS A 772 -34.84 23.87 0.46
CA LYS A 772 -36.26 23.73 0.89
C LYS A 772 -36.52 24.30 2.28
N LEU A 773 -35.52 24.34 3.17
CA LEU A 773 -35.61 25.03 4.47
C LEU A 773 -35.53 26.55 4.37
N GLY A 774 -35.32 27.12 3.17
CA GLY A 774 -35.27 28.56 2.92
C GLY A 774 -33.89 29.17 2.96
N TYR A 775 -32.84 28.37 3.04
CA TYR A 775 -31.48 28.85 2.97
C TYR A 775 -31.02 28.98 1.50
N THR A 776 -30.22 30.00 1.21
CA THR A 776 -29.79 30.33 -0.17
C THR A 776 -28.34 30.05 -0.45
N ASP A 777 -27.59 29.72 0.57
CA ASP A 777 -26.19 29.38 0.50
C ASP A 777 -25.96 27.87 0.68
N SER A 778 -24.81 27.37 0.21
CA SER A 778 -24.47 25.95 0.31
C SER A 778 -24.34 25.46 1.75
N ILE A 779 -24.86 24.26 2.03
CA ILE A 779 -24.71 23.59 3.32
C ILE A 779 -23.26 23.18 3.61
N ALA A 780 -22.39 23.09 2.59
CA ALA A 780 -21.02 22.56 2.69
C ALA A 780 -20.14 23.29 3.73
N TYR A 781 -20.44 24.56 4.01
CA TYR A 781 -19.70 25.38 4.98
C TYR A 781 -20.51 25.72 6.24
N ARG A 782 -21.69 25.10 6.40
CA ARG A 782 -22.50 25.36 7.59
C ARG A 782 -21.95 24.59 8.79
N PRO A 783 -21.97 25.22 10.00
CA PRO A 783 -21.41 24.60 11.19
C PRO A 783 -22.02 23.21 11.46
N TRP A 784 -21.14 22.24 11.74
CA TRP A 784 -21.53 20.90 12.16
C TRP A 784 -22.39 20.94 13.43
N PRO A 785 -23.45 20.14 13.55
CA PRO A 785 -24.32 20.18 14.73
C PRO A 785 -23.58 19.66 15.96
N MET A 786 -23.81 20.34 17.10
CA MET A 786 -23.22 19.95 18.37
C MET A 786 -24.22 19.18 19.24
N PHE A 787 -23.78 18.12 19.87
CA PHE A 787 -24.58 17.40 20.84
C PHE A 787 -24.44 17.98 22.25
N VAL A 788 -25.50 17.83 23.05
CA VAL A 788 -25.54 18.22 24.47
C VAL A 788 -25.46 16.96 25.31
N GLY A 789 -24.35 16.77 26.05
CA GLY A 789 -24.02 15.55 26.75
C GLY A 789 -25.11 15.03 27.71
N LYS A 790 -25.87 15.92 28.39
CA LYS A 790 -26.94 15.51 29.29
C LYS A 790 -28.07 14.73 28.61
N TYR A 791 -28.28 14.93 27.30
CA TYR A 791 -29.28 14.18 26.52
C TYR A 791 -28.75 12.89 25.93
N CYS A 792 -27.42 12.64 26.01
CA CYS A 792 -26.81 11.40 25.52
C CYS A 792 -26.84 10.26 26.55
N VAL A 793 -27.15 10.57 27.82
CA VAL A 793 -27.14 9.60 28.90
C VAL A 793 -28.45 8.81 28.87
N ASP A 794 -28.36 7.49 28.89
CA ASP A 794 -29.52 6.63 29.11
C ASP A 794 -29.87 6.63 30.59
N SER A 795 -31.12 6.81 30.92
CA SER A 795 -31.65 6.60 32.28
C SER A 795 -31.94 5.12 32.54
N GLU A 796 -32.11 4.36 31.48
CA GLU A 796 -32.44 2.94 31.53
C GLU A 796 -31.57 2.15 30.53
N CYS A 797 -31.32 0.89 30.86
CA CYS A 797 -30.67 -0.06 30.01
C CYS A 797 -31.44 -1.37 29.94
N THR A 798 -31.30 -2.10 28.84
CA THR A 798 -31.85 -3.43 28.68
C THR A 798 -30.96 -4.46 29.37
N ILE A 799 -31.45 -5.10 30.41
CA ILE A 799 -30.76 -6.19 31.08
C ILE A 799 -31.22 -7.52 30.49
N VAL A 800 -30.27 -8.30 30.00
CA VAL A 800 -30.51 -9.65 29.50
C VAL A 800 -30.54 -10.63 30.67
N VAL A 801 -31.59 -11.41 30.79
CA VAL A 801 -31.70 -12.47 31.80
C VAL A 801 -31.30 -13.80 31.18
N GLN A 802 -30.29 -14.41 31.74
CA GLN A 802 -29.82 -15.72 31.36
C GLN A 802 -30.11 -16.73 32.47
N VAL A 803 -30.44 -17.98 32.10
CA VAL A 803 -30.49 -19.12 33.01
C VAL A 803 -29.51 -20.17 32.48
N ASN A 804 -28.52 -20.53 33.30
CA ASN A 804 -27.40 -21.42 32.92
C ASN A 804 -26.72 -20.99 31.59
N GLY A 805 -26.46 -19.67 31.42
CA GLY A 805 -25.78 -19.11 30.28
C GLY A 805 -26.63 -18.94 29.00
N LYS A 806 -27.89 -19.35 29.00
CA LYS A 806 -28.81 -19.18 27.86
C LYS A 806 -29.78 -18.05 28.13
N MET A 807 -29.93 -17.12 27.18
CA MET A 807 -30.88 -16.02 27.27
C MET A 807 -32.31 -16.57 27.36
N ARG A 808 -33.06 -16.06 28.36
CA ARG A 808 -34.45 -16.48 28.65
C ARG A 808 -35.44 -15.32 28.71
N ASP A 809 -34.94 -14.14 29.05
CA ASP A 809 -35.77 -12.93 29.13
C ASP A 809 -34.90 -11.66 29.00
N LYS A 810 -35.55 -10.51 28.98
CA LYS A 810 -34.94 -9.19 29.05
C LYS A 810 -35.91 -8.19 29.71
N PHE A 811 -35.38 -7.25 30.48
CA PHE A 811 -36.17 -6.17 31.07
C PHE A 811 -35.43 -4.82 31.02
N GLN A 812 -36.16 -3.73 31.12
CA GLN A 812 -35.59 -2.39 31.25
C GLN A 812 -35.29 -2.09 32.72
N ALA A 813 -34.12 -1.56 32.98
CA ALA A 813 -33.65 -1.20 34.30
C ALA A 813 -33.00 0.18 34.31
N ALA A 814 -33.18 0.96 35.34
CA ALA A 814 -32.40 2.19 35.52
C ALA A 814 -30.89 1.86 35.62
N ILE A 815 -30.04 2.71 35.00
CA ILE A 815 -28.59 2.46 34.92
C ILE A 815 -27.93 2.51 36.31
N ASP A 816 -28.52 3.19 37.26
CA ASP A 816 -28.06 3.34 38.64
C ASP A 816 -28.57 2.26 39.58
N LEU A 817 -29.36 1.29 39.10
CA LEU A 817 -29.82 0.16 39.89
C LEU A 817 -28.65 -0.66 40.44
N SER A 818 -28.66 -0.87 41.73
CA SER A 818 -27.68 -1.68 42.46
C SER A 818 -27.72 -3.17 42.03
N LYS A 819 -26.62 -3.89 42.25
CA LYS A 819 -26.56 -5.33 41.94
C LYS A 819 -27.69 -6.12 42.60
N PRO A 820 -28.03 -5.91 43.90
CA PRO A 820 -29.16 -6.60 44.55
C PRO A 820 -30.50 -6.30 43.91
N GLU A 821 -30.73 -5.05 43.47
CA GLU A 821 -31.98 -4.66 42.80
C GLU A 821 -32.12 -5.28 41.41
N LEU A 822 -30.98 -5.32 40.61
CA LEU A 822 -30.95 -6.01 39.33
C LEU A 822 -31.18 -7.51 39.45
N GLU A 823 -30.63 -8.14 40.49
CA GLU A 823 -30.88 -9.55 40.82
C GLU A 823 -32.33 -9.81 41.14
N ALA A 824 -32.89 -9.00 42.03
CA ALA A 824 -34.30 -9.10 42.41
C ALA A 824 -35.27 -8.90 41.23
N ALA A 825 -34.97 -7.95 40.34
CA ALA A 825 -35.75 -7.70 39.14
C ALA A 825 -35.66 -8.87 38.16
N ALA A 826 -34.45 -9.37 37.90
CA ALA A 826 -34.21 -10.49 37.00
C ALA A 826 -34.93 -11.78 37.45
N LEU A 827 -34.92 -12.07 38.75
CA LEU A 827 -35.60 -13.23 39.32
C LEU A 827 -37.12 -13.14 39.17
N LYS A 828 -37.69 -11.96 39.04
CA LYS A 828 -39.16 -11.76 38.89
C LYS A 828 -39.62 -11.89 37.41
N THR A 829 -38.71 -11.92 36.44
CA THR A 829 -39.11 -12.02 35.04
C THR A 829 -39.79 -13.36 34.73
N GLU A 830 -40.77 -13.36 33.83
CA GLU A 830 -41.50 -14.60 33.46
C GLU A 830 -40.56 -15.66 32.88
N GLY A 831 -39.61 -15.25 32.08
CA GLY A 831 -38.60 -16.14 31.50
C GLY A 831 -37.71 -16.82 32.55
N ALA A 832 -37.32 -16.09 33.60
CA ALA A 832 -36.57 -16.66 34.71
C ALA A 832 -37.42 -17.63 35.54
N GLN A 833 -38.59 -17.21 35.91
CA GLN A 833 -39.51 -18.01 36.76
C GLN A 833 -39.89 -19.34 36.09
N ARG A 834 -40.12 -19.35 34.78
CA ARG A 834 -40.44 -20.57 34.01
C ARG A 834 -39.33 -21.61 34.10
N PHE A 835 -38.05 -21.20 34.19
CA PHE A 835 -36.92 -22.11 34.27
C PHE A 835 -36.45 -22.39 35.69
N LEU A 836 -36.81 -21.57 36.66
CA LEU A 836 -36.56 -21.84 38.10
C LEU A 836 -37.47 -22.92 38.65
N GLU A 837 -38.71 -23.07 38.13
CA GLU A 837 -39.65 -24.09 38.56
C GLU A 837 -39.84 -24.11 40.12
N GLY A 838 -39.77 -22.94 40.77
CA GLY A 838 -39.81 -22.81 42.20
C GLY A 838 -38.52 -23.15 42.97
N LYS A 839 -37.43 -23.52 42.31
CA LYS A 839 -36.14 -23.80 42.95
C LYS A 839 -35.40 -22.50 43.26
N GLN A 840 -34.60 -22.53 44.33
CA GLN A 840 -33.70 -21.42 44.65
C GLN A 840 -32.45 -21.48 43.74
N PRO A 841 -31.99 -20.32 43.21
CA PRO A 841 -30.77 -20.29 42.40
C PRO A 841 -29.54 -20.63 43.25
N LYS A 842 -28.63 -21.42 42.74
CA LYS A 842 -27.34 -21.71 43.39
C LYS A 842 -26.44 -20.47 43.41
N LYS A 843 -26.52 -19.65 42.36
CA LYS A 843 -25.72 -18.43 42.22
C LYS A 843 -26.38 -17.50 41.21
N VAL A 844 -26.32 -16.20 41.49
CA VAL A 844 -26.72 -15.17 40.54
C VAL A 844 -25.49 -14.31 40.22
N ILE A 845 -25.17 -14.14 38.94
CA ILE A 845 -24.05 -13.36 38.47
C ILE A 845 -24.59 -12.13 37.76
N VAL A 846 -24.38 -10.97 38.35
CA VAL A 846 -24.82 -9.68 37.80
C VAL A 846 -23.65 -8.99 37.15
N VAL A 847 -23.79 -8.70 35.85
CA VAL A 847 -22.91 -7.77 35.10
C VAL A 847 -23.70 -6.46 34.95
N PRO A 848 -23.32 -5.40 35.68
CA PRO A 848 -24.06 -4.14 35.69
C PRO A 848 -24.30 -3.62 34.27
N ASN A 849 -25.51 -3.11 34.04
CA ASN A 849 -25.96 -2.52 32.77
C ASN A 849 -25.91 -3.47 31.54
N LYS A 850 -25.74 -4.78 31.75
CA LYS A 850 -25.62 -5.76 30.62
C LYS A 850 -26.51 -6.99 30.80
N LEU A 851 -26.22 -7.78 31.83
CA LEU A 851 -26.93 -9.04 32.00
C LEU A 851 -26.97 -9.53 33.46
N VAL A 852 -27.94 -10.37 33.75
CA VAL A 852 -28.02 -11.18 34.97
C VAL A 852 -28.09 -12.65 34.57
N ASN A 853 -27.11 -13.46 35.00
CA ASN A 853 -27.09 -14.89 34.76
C ASN A 853 -27.42 -15.65 36.03
N ILE A 854 -28.53 -16.38 36.01
CA ILE A 854 -29.05 -17.20 37.09
C ILE A 854 -28.54 -18.64 36.89
N VAL A 855 -27.83 -19.17 37.86
CA VAL A 855 -27.35 -20.56 37.85
C VAL A 855 -28.26 -21.40 38.77
N VAL A 856 -28.90 -22.41 38.21
CA VAL A 856 -29.87 -23.30 38.91
C VAL A 856 -29.24 -24.64 39.22
#